data_7f87829b034ff3f23c18ed08fc92402b
#
_entry.id   7f87829b034ff3f23c18ed08fc92402b
#
_cell.length_a   1.000
_cell.length_b   1.000
_cell.length_c   1.000
_cell.angle_alpha   90.00
_cell.angle_beta   90.00
_cell.angle_gamma   90.00
#
_symmetry.space_group_name_H-M   'P 1'
#
loop_
_entity.id
_entity.type
_entity.pdbx_description
1 polymer ?
#
loop_
_entity_poly.entity_id
_entity_poly.type
_entity_poly.pdbx_seq_one_letter_code
_entity_poly.pdbx_strand_id
1 'polypeptide(L)'
;MRLVVVSAHYPPDFVSGGTLVPQRLARALRERGHDVRVYAGHLGPERPDLSTWSEVDDTGLPVRWIAVREHVAWSLPTNTDNPGVTADFAAYLGQVRPDVVHLHSLQALGAGLVLAAKASGAKVVVTMHDFWWSCARQFLVDRSRTPCSLVVAAGVCSCEVDGQWLAARDAVLVEALASADVVLVPSHSARAVAVANGLAPGRVRVDENGVLPPATDLAPRAPTAGQAPVRFAYTGGSQELKGVHVLLAAARLLRDLPGWELDAYGAAEHVRETGWTARELPVRLPPPYAPSELPEVLAWHDVLVVPSLMRESHSLVTREALTHGLAVVCTDTLGPEEVVRHGVNGLVVVAGDAQDLAAALRRLVQDRSLLAAAQSAAPPLVRPLQEQVEGLELLYAEAPAPAPPASPVREVLFVCGIEGAPLRYRARLPAEALALRGVRSEVRHYRDPELTALALRADAVVLYRVPATVQVLSLLDVVRSRPEAVPLLFDVDDLVFDPAVAEEIPALRLLPPEESRLWLQGVARYRTTMQACDLYVGSTRALCEHAEAVTGLPVRRFANGVGTVLARASDAAVRRTRAPGPLRVGYLSGTTTHDRDWQLVEPAVLEVLARRQDVQLWLVGPLNPTPALEVLGGRVRRLPLQDWRALPELLRDLDVNLAPLEPLGRFNEAKSAIKWLEAALTATPTIASPTEPFREAVQDGANGLLATTHAEWVRCLDLLLGDAAVRHRLGGRARRDALLGWSPQVQADRYLGLLDEARALVAAGRPVRHTDWQPVALDEPALPLRLEPYGPTGRTRAPGRVGARARSAARIWREQGAAGAAAATARLGRRLGRRAALRARAAARVRRGPRRAGRS
;
A
#
# COMPACT_ATOMS: atom_id res chain seq x y z
N MET A 1 -1.63 -32.25 25.71
CA MET A 1 -1.79 -30.85 26.14
C MET A 1 -3.27 -30.57 26.34
N ARG A 2 -3.57 -29.63 27.25
CA ARG A 2 -4.90 -29.09 27.42
C ARG A 2 -5.03 -27.79 26.64
N LEU A 3 -5.97 -27.75 25.70
CA LEU A 3 -6.12 -26.67 24.72
C LEU A 3 -7.49 -26.01 24.87
N VAL A 4 -7.52 -24.68 24.81
CA VAL A 4 -8.77 -23.92 24.64
C VAL A 4 -8.73 -23.21 23.29
N VAL A 5 -9.66 -23.55 22.42
CA VAL A 5 -9.85 -22.91 21.12
C VAL A 5 -10.97 -21.86 21.28
N VAL A 6 -10.72 -20.61 20.87
CA VAL A 6 -11.65 -19.50 21.03
C VAL A 6 -12.10 -18.99 19.67
N SER A 7 -13.41 -18.81 19.46
CA SER A 7 -13.94 -18.20 18.24
C SER A 7 -15.26 -17.47 18.49
N ALA A 8 -15.40 -16.25 18.01
CA ALA A 8 -16.64 -15.47 18.13
C ALA A 8 -17.83 -16.09 17.37
N HIS A 9 -17.52 -16.83 16.31
CA HIS A 9 -18.48 -17.58 15.51
C HIS A 9 -18.04 -19.04 15.45
N TYR A 10 -18.94 -19.95 15.68
CA TYR A 10 -18.65 -21.38 15.68
C TYR A 10 -19.84 -22.17 15.13
N PRO A 11 -19.63 -23.24 14.34
CA PRO A 11 -20.72 -24.10 13.89
C PRO A 11 -21.42 -24.84 15.05
N PRO A 12 -22.73 -25.08 15.01
CA PRO A 12 -23.63 -24.87 13.87
C PRO A 12 -24.23 -23.45 13.76
N ASP A 13 -24.05 -22.58 14.74
CA ASP A 13 -24.68 -21.24 14.77
C ASP A 13 -24.35 -20.42 13.52
N PHE A 14 -23.09 -20.46 13.09
CA PHE A 14 -22.65 -19.78 11.88
C PHE A 14 -21.59 -20.60 11.14
N VAL A 15 -21.84 -20.88 9.86
CA VAL A 15 -20.95 -21.66 8.99
C VAL A 15 -20.31 -20.77 7.92
N SER A 16 -19.01 -20.67 7.94
CA SER A 16 -18.18 -19.98 6.93
C SER A 16 -16.78 -20.59 6.89
N GLY A 17 -15.98 -20.23 5.89
CA GLY A 17 -14.57 -20.67 5.85
C GLY A 17 -13.79 -20.29 7.12
N GLY A 18 -14.04 -19.11 7.69
CA GLY A 18 -13.37 -18.65 8.92
C GLY A 18 -13.81 -19.40 10.18
N THR A 19 -15.01 -19.97 10.21
CA THR A 19 -15.53 -20.74 11.35
C THR A 19 -15.27 -22.23 11.26
N LEU A 20 -15.16 -22.75 10.04
CA LEU A 20 -14.80 -24.15 9.80
C LEU A 20 -13.35 -24.45 10.21
N VAL A 21 -12.43 -23.50 10.06
CA VAL A 21 -11.02 -23.72 10.42
C VAL A 21 -10.85 -24.03 11.90
N PRO A 22 -11.30 -23.20 12.87
CA PRO A 22 -11.17 -23.53 14.29
C PRO A 22 -11.88 -24.83 14.69
N GLN A 23 -13.02 -25.16 14.05
CA GLN A 23 -13.72 -26.43 14.28
C GLN A 23 -12.91 -27.62 13.78
N ARG A 24 -12.44 -27.60 12.53
CA ARG A 24 -11.61 -28.67 11.95
C ARG A 24 -10.33 -28.90 12.75
N LEU A 25 -9.66 -27.82 13.19
CA LEU A 25 -8.47 -27.88 14.01
C LEU A 25 -8.75 -28.48 15.41
N ALA A 26 -9.82 -28.02 16.08
CA ALA A 26 -10.20 -28.53 17.39
C ALA A 26 -10.50 -30.06 17.37
N ARG A 27 -11.24 -30.50 16.35
CA ARG A 27 -11.57 -31.92 16.15
C ARG A 27 -10.31 -32.73 15.86
N ALA A 28 -9.47 -32.32 14.92
CA ALA A 28 -8.25 -33.03 14.56
C ALA A 28 -7.23 -33.09 15.72
N LEU A 29 -7.07 -32.02 16.48
CA LEU A 29 -6.23 -32.02 17.68
C LEU A 29 -6.77 -32.99 18.75
N ARG A 30 -8.08 -33.09 18.92
CA ARG A 30 -8.70 -34.07 19.83
C ARG A 30 -8.46 -35.51 19.38
N GLU A 31 -8.64 -35.81 18.09
CA GLU A 31 -8.34 -37.11 17.50
C GLU A 31 -6.90 -37.54 17.73
N ARG A 32 -5.97 -36.59 17.84
CA ARG A 32 -4.56 -36.83 18.16
C ARG A 32 -4.27 -36.94 19.68
N GLY A 33 -5.34 -36.96 20.50
CA GLY A 33 -5.24 -37.25 21.94
C GLY A 33 -5.06 -36.02 22.86
N HIS A 34 -5.31 -34.81 22.37
CA HIS A 34 -5.28 -33.61 23.24
C HIS A 34 -6.63 -33.42 23.97
N ASP A 35 -6.59 -32.86 25.21
CA ASP A 35 -7.79 -32.38 25.91
C ASP A 35 -8.18 -31.01 25.32
N VAL A 36 -9.08 -31.04 24.32
CA VAL A 36 -9.47 -29.82 23.59
C VAL A 36 -10.86 -29.38 24.03
N ARG A 37 -10.99 -28.09 24.30
CA ARG A 37 -12.26 -27.43 24.66
C ARG A 37 -12.42 -26.18 23.80
N VAL A 38 -13.67 -25.84 23.48
CA VAL A 38 -14.00 -24.63 22.69
C VAL A 38 -14.71 -23.62 23.59
N TYR A 39 -14.36 -22.34 23.43
CA TYR A 39 -15.07 -21.20 23.97
C TYR A 39 -15.60 -20.39 22.79
N ALA A 40 -16.93 -20.34 22.63
CA ALA A 40 -17.60 -19.80 21.46
C ALA A 40 -18.59 -18.69 21.79
N GLY A 41 -18.69 -17.71 20.90
CA GLY A 41 -19.72 -16.66 20.94
C GLY A 41 -21.01 -17.12 20.25
N HIS A 42 -22.16 -16.83 20.87
CA HIS A 42 -23.47 -16.91 20.24
C HIS A 42 -24.01 -15.48 20.02
N LEU A 43 -24.20 -15.13 18.76
CA LEU A 43 -24.54 -13.75 18.37
C LEU A 43 -26.03 -13.58 18.01
N GLY A 44 -26.84 -14.60 18.27
CA GLY A 44 -28.27 -14.56 18.05
C GLY A 44 -29.05 -13.82 19.16
N PRO A 45 -30.25 -13.32 18.85
CA PRO A 45 -31.08 -12.55 19.81
C PRO A 45 -31.82 -13.43 20.81
N GLU A 46 -31.76 -14.76 20.70
CA GLU A 46 -32.61 -15.71 21.43
C GLU A 46 -32.22 -15.87 22.90
N ARG A 47 -30.94 -15.55 23.21
CA ARG A 47 -30.39 -15.69 24.56
C ARG A 47 -30.21 -14.34 25.28
N PRO A 48 -30.34 -14.27 26.61
CA PRO A 48 -29.98 -13.07 27.36
C PRO A 48 -28.48 -12.73 27.17
N ASP A 49 -28.16 -11.44 27.10
CA ASP A 49 -26.77 -10.99 26.96
C ASP A 49 -25.90 -11.51 28.11
N LEU A 50 -24.67 -11.93 27.80
CA LEU A 50 -23.68 -12.52 28.70
C LEU A 50 -24.15 -13.83 29.38
N SER A 51 -25.27 -14.42 28.98
CA SER A 51 -25.65 -15.76 29.46
C SER A 51 -24.72 -16.82 28.87
N THR A 52 -24.40 -17.84 29.68
CA THR A 52 -23.49 -18.91 29.32
C THR A 52 -24.08 -20.29 29.49
N TRP A 53 -23.72 -21.23 28.64
CA TRP A 53 -24.06 -22.66 28.73
C TRP A 53 -22.96 -23.51 28.13
N SER A 54 -23.01 -24.79 28.35
CA SER A 54 -22.08 -25.76 27.76
C SER A 54 -22.86 -26.90 27.12
N GLU A 55 -22.36 -27.34 25.99
CA GLU A 55 -22.85 -28.51 25.26
C GLU A 55 -21.69 -29.30 24.67
N VAL A 56 -22.00 -30.42 24.08
CA VAL A 56 -21.02 -31.27 23.40
C VAL A 56 -21.42 -31.35 21.96
N ASP A 57 -20.50 -31.09 21.02
CA ASP A 57 -20.79 -31.22 19.60
C ASP A 57 -20.97 -32.69 19.15
N ASP A 58 -21.34 -32.89 17.88
CA ASP A 58 -21.55 -34.19 17.24
C ASP A 58 -20.33 -35.12 17.28
N THR A 59 -19.14 -34.61 17.54
CA THR A 59 -17.89 -35.39 17.71
C THR A 59 -17.49 -35.60 19.18
N GLY A 60 -18.33 -35.14 20.11
CA GLY A 60 -18.07 -35.24 21.54
C GLY A 60 -17.13 -34.11 22.07
N LEU A 61 -16.86 -33.06 21.32
CA LEU A 61 -16.02 -31.93 21.72
C LEU A 61 -16.79 -31.00 22.65
N PRO A 62 -16.29 -30.68 23.88
CA PRO A 62 -16.95 -29.73 24.77
C PRO A 62 -16.89 -28.28 24.23
N VAL A 63 -18.04 -27.63 24.14
CA VAL A 63 -18.18 -26.24 23.71
C VAL A 63 -18.87 -25.45 24.82
N ARG A 64 -18.21 -24.41 25.34
CA ARG A 64 -18.81 -23.40 26.20
C ARG A 64 -19.20 -22.20 25.36
N TRP A 65 -20.45 -21.82 25.43
CA TRP A 65 -21.04 -20.68 24.74
C TRP A 65 -21.20 -19.47 25.67
N ILE A 66 -21.08 -18.29 25.09
CA ILE A 66 -21.47 -17.01 25.70
C ILE A 66 -22.31 -16.21 24.71
N ALA A 67 -23.49 -15.74 25.14
CA ALA A 67 -24.34 -14.88 24.31
C ALA A 67 -23.85 -13.43 24.30
N VAL A 68 -23.72 -12.82 23.12
CA VAL A 68 -23.37 -11.40 22.94
C VAL A 68 -24.36 -10.74 22.02
N ARG A 69 -25.21 -9.84 22.57
CA ARG A 69 -26.31 -9.21 21.82
C ARG A 69 -25.92 -7.95 21.07
N GLU A 70 -25.05 -7.12 21.67
CA GLU A 70 -24.66 -5.83 21.11
C GLU A 70 -23.37 -5.96 20.27
N HIS A 71 -23.48 -6.52 19.07
CA HIS A 71 -22.33 -6.72 18.18
C HIS A 71 -22.52 -6.16 16.77
N VAL A 72 -23.75 -5.77 16.39
CA VAL A 72 -24.10 -5.44 14.99
C VAL A 72 -23.39 -4.20 14.48
N ALA A 73 -23.22 -3.17 15.33
CA ALA A 73 -22.51 -1.98 14.92
C ALA A 73 -21.00 -2.12 15.19
N TRP A 74 -20.21 -2.15 14.12
CA TRP A 74 -18.74 -2.24 14.20
C TRP A 74 -18.08 -1.13 15.06
N SER A 75 -18.77 0.00 15.27
CA SER A 75 -18.31 1.13 16.08
C SER A 75 -18.64 0.99 17.57
N LEU A 76 -19.34 -0.06 17.99
CA LEU A 76 -19.60 -0.29 19.43
C LEU A 76 -18.27 -0.60 20.15
N PRO A 77 -18.03 0.01 21.33
CA PRO A 77 -16.84 -0.28 22.15
C PRO A 77 -16.69 -1.78 22.44
N THR A 78 -17.81 -2.47 22.75
CA THR A 78 -17.87 -3.90 23.04
C THR A 78 -17.40 -4.79 21.89
N ASN A 79 -17.45 -4.31 20.66
CA ASN A 79 -16.90 -5.03 19.50
C ASN A 79 -15.36 -5.09 19.52
N THR A 80 -14.70 -4.15 20.20
CA THR A 80 -13.23 -4.10 20.34
C THR A 80 -12.77 -4.66 21.69
N ASP A 81 -13.47 -4.31 22.76
CA ASP A 81 -13.21 -4.75 24.12
C ASP A 81 -14.54 -4.97 24.86
N ASN A 82 -14.79 -6.18 25.35
CA ASN A 82 -15.99 -6.58 26.06
C ASN A 82 -15.64 -7.07 27.47
N PRO A 83 -15.67 -6.19 28.49
CA PRO A 83 -15.28 -6.55 29.85
C PRO A 83 -16.08 -7.69 30.45
N GLY A 84 -17.38 -7.82 30.11
CA GLY A 84 -18.25 -8.89 30.59
C GLY A 84 -17.81 -10.26 30.06
N VAL A 85 -17.52 -10.34 28.78
CA VAL A 85 -16.98 -11.57 28.14
C VAL A 85 -15.59 -11.87 28.69
N THR A 86 -14.73 -10.86 28.84
CA THR A 86 -13.37 -11.03 29.37
C THR A 86 -13.39 -11.59 30.79
N ALA A 87 -14.31 -11.14 31.66
CA ALA A 87 -14.45 -11.64 33.03
C ALA A 87 -14.91 -13.10 33.08
N ASP A 88 -15.94 -13.49 32.27
CA ASP A 88 -16.38 -14.89 32.17
C ASP A 88 -15.27 -15.79 31.66
N PHE A 89 -14.58 -15.34 30.60
CA PHE A 89 -13.48 -16.10 30.00
C PHE A 89 -12.32 -16.31 31.01
N ALA A 90 -11.94 -15.30 31.77
CA ALA A 90 -10.91 -15.43 32.82
C ALA A 90 -11.30 -16.45 33.87
N ALA A 91 -12.58 -16.41 34.32
CA ALA A 91 -13.10 -17.40 35.26
C ALA A 91 -13.09 -18.83 34.68
N TYR A 92 -13.45 -18.98 33.41
CA TYR A 92 -13.41 -20.26 32.70
C TYR A 92 -11.98 -20.80 32.59
N LEU A 93 -11.00 -19.97 32.22
CA LEU A 93 -9.60 -20.37 32.17
C LEU A 93 -9.06 -20.80 33.53
N GLY A 94 -9.49 -20.14 34.62
CA GLY A 94 -9.15 -20.54 35.98
C GLY A 94 -9.63 -21.97 36.36
N GLN A 95 -10.77 -22.39 35.78
CA GLN A 95 -11.33 -23.75 35.96
C GLN A 95 -10.61 -24.79 35.07
N VAL A 96 -10.38 -24.45 33.79
CA VAL A 96 -9.79 -25.35 32.79
C VAL A 96 -8.29 -25.50 32.97
N ARG A 97 -7.57 -24.42 33.31
CA ARG A 97 -6.10 -24.36 33.42
C ARG A 97 -5.40 -24.91 32.15
N PRO A 98 -5.63 -24.31 30.98
CA PRO A 98 -5.07 -24.80 29.73
C PRO A 98 -3.55 -24.59 29.65
N ASP A 99 -2.87 -25.47 28.90
CA ASP A 99 -1.47 -25.30 28.51
C ASP A 99 -1.35 -24.24 27.38
N VAL A 100 -2.34 -24.26 26.48
CA VAL A 100 -2.41 -23.35 25.31
C VAL A 100 -3.81 -22.78 25.15
N VAL A 101 -3.89 -21.50 24.82
CA VAL A 101 -5.11 -20.83 24.36
C VAL A 101 -4.89 -20.37 22.93
N HIS A 102 -5.66 -20.92 21.99
CA HIS A 102 -5.59 -20.53 20.59
C HIS A 102 -6.83 -19.72 20.21
N LEU A 103 -6.65 -18.40 19.99
CA LEU A 103 -7.71 -17.47 19.68
C LEU A 103 -7.77 -17.23 18.16
N HIS A 104 -8.97 -17.38 17.60
CA HIS A 104 -9.23 -17.19 16.17
C HIS A 104 -9.96 -15.86 15.91
N SER A 105 -11.28 -15.87 15.76
CA SER A 105 -12.05 -14.66 15.54
C SER A 105 -12.51 -14.07 16.87
N LEU A 106 -12.23 -12.79 17.14
CA LEU A 106 -12.57 -12.11 18.41
C LEU A 106 -13.56 -10.94 18.25
N GLN A 107 -14.06 -10.69 17.04
CA GLN A 107 -15.11 -9.71 16.84
C GLN A 107 -16.29 -10.01 17.78
N ALA A 108 -16.81 -9.01 18.45
CA ALA A 108 -17.86 -9.11 19.49
C ALA A 108 -17.40 -9.72 20.84
N LEU A 109 -16.45 -10.64 20.89
CA LEU A 109 -15.89 -11.12 22.14
C LEU A 109 -14.91 -10.13 22.77
N GLY A 110 -14.18 -9.39 21.94
CA GLY A 110 -13.22 -8.37 22.36
C GLY A 110 -11.79 -8.88 22.51
N ALA A 111 -10.84 -7.97 22.34
CA ALA A 111 -9.41 -8.26 22.43
C ALA A 111 -8.90 -8.52 23.85
N GLY A 112 -9.68 -8.15 24.88
CA GLY A 112 -9.38 -8.43 26.29
C GLY A 112 -9.18 -9.93 26.59
N LEU A 113 -9.73 -10.81 25.74
CA LEU A 113 -9.55 -12.26 25.87
C LEU A 113 -8.08 -12.68 25.72
N VAL A 114 -7.32 -11.97 24.89
CA VAL A 114 -5.87 -12.25 24.72
C VAL A 114 -5.10 -11.95 25.99
N LEU A 115 -5.43 -10.83 26.66
CA LEU A 115 -4.84 -10.44 27.93
C LEU A 115 -5.22 -11.41 29.07
N ALA A 116 -6.49 -11.82 29.12
CA ALA A 116 -6.97 -12.82 30.07
C ALA A 116 -6.29 -14.19 29.87
N ALA A 117 -6.13 -14.62 28.63
CA ALA A 117 -5.38 -15.83 28.28
C ALA A 117 -3.91 -15.72 28.75
N LYS A 118 -3.26 -14.61 28.52
CA LYS A 118 -1.87 -14.39 28.97
C LYS A 118 -1.76 -14.38 30.50
N ALA A 119 -2.70 -13.77 31.19
CA ALA A 119 -2.74 -13.74 32.66
C ALA A 119 -2.97 -15.14 33.28
N SER A 120 -3.58 -16.07 32.55
CA SER A 120 -3.78 -17.46 33.01
C SER A 120 -2.49 -18.29 33.06
N GLY A 121 -1.39 -17.80 32.45
CA GLY A 121 -0.12 -18.53 32.33
C GLY A 121 -0.04 -19.48 31.12
N ALA A 122 -1.10 -19.61 30.34
CA ALA A 122 -1.09 -20.40 29.13
C ALA A 122 -0.24 -19.77 28.01
N LYS A 123 0.24 -20.61 27.08
CA LYS A 123 0.78 -20.11 25.82
C LYS A 123 -0.34 -19.56 24.96
N VAL A 124 -0.19 -18.32 24.49
CA VAL A 124 -1.22 -17.60 23.74
C VAL A 124 -0.88 -17.52 22.27
N VAL A 125 -1.73 -18.12 21.43
CA VAL A 125 -1.63 -18.08 19.97
C VAL A 125 -2.86 -17.35 19.43
N VAL A 126 -2.64 -16.39 18.51
CA VAL A 126 -3.72 -15.66 17.84
C VAL A 126 -3.64 -15.91 16.35
N THR A 127 -4.70 -16.46 15.72
CA THR A 127 -4.82 -16.56 14.27
C THR A 127 -5.77 -15.51 13.73
N MET A 128 -5.29 -14.65 12.84
CA MET A 128 -6.04 -13.58 12.21
C MET A 128 -6.69 -14.09 10.91
N HIS A 129 -7.94 -14.53 10.96
CA HIS A 129 -8.65 -15.05 9.78
C HIS A 129 -9.17 -13.97 8.82
N ASP A 130 -9.24 -12.73 9.28
CA ASP A 130 -9.69 -11.56 8.55
C ASP A 130 -8.87 -10.33 8.95
N PHE A 131 -9.31 -9.15 8.52
CA PHE A 131 -8.61 -7.90 8.79
C PHE A 131 -9.22 -7.08 9.94
N TRP A 132 -10.04 -7.68 10.82
CA TRP A 132 -10.63 -7.00 11.99
C TRP A 132 -9.57 -6.33 12.88
N TRP A 133 -8.42 -6.94 13.03
CA TRP A 133 -7.31 -6.41 13.82
C TRP A 133 -6.74 -5.08 13.29
N SER A 134 -6.90 -4.80 12.00
CA SER A 134 -6.44 -3.56 11.37
C SER A 134 -7.60 -2.68 10.91
N CYS A 135 -8.70 -3.27 10.43
CA CYS A 135 -9.83 -2.59 9.83
C CYS A 135 -11.07 -2.67 10.72
N ALA A 136 -11.57 -1.54 11.19
CA ALA A 136 -12.80 -1.50 12.00
C ALA A 136 -14.03 -2.12 11.30
N ARG A 137 -14.06 -2.10 9.96
CA ARG A 137 -15.10 -2.74 9.13
C ARG A 137 -14.76 -4.18 8.73
N GLN A 138 -13.70 -4.76 9.26
CA GLN A 138 -13.28 -6.15 9.15
C GLN A 138 -12.70 -6.55 7.78
N PHE A 139 -13.29 -6.15 6.65
CA PHE A 139 -13.03 -6.75 5.34
C PHE A 139 -12.29 -5.84 4.35
N LEU A 140 -11.73 -4.73 4.79
CA LEU A 140 -11.04 -3.75 3.95
C LEU A 140 -11.89 -3.31 2.75
N VAL A 141 -13.16 -3.05 3.00
CA VAL A 141 -14.11 -2.42 2.07
C VAL A 141 -14.71 -1.19 2.70
N ASP A 142 -14.93 -0.16 1.90
CA ASP A 142 -15.54 1.08 2.37
C ASP A 142 -17.07 0.99 2.51
N ARG A 143 -17.73 2.10 2.86
CA ARG A 143 -19.19 2.17 2.97
C ARG A 143 -19.92 1.87 1.67
N SER A 144 -19.27 2.15 0.53
CA SER A 144 -19.82 1.89 -0.80
C SER A 144 -19.55 0.46 -1.29
N ARG A 145 -19.01 -0.40 -0.40
CA ARG A 145 -18.63 -1.78 -0.70
C ARG A 145 -17.53 -1.90 -1.78
N THR A 146 -16.76 -0.83 -1.96
CA THR A 146 -15.58 -0.83 -2.83
C THR A 146 -14.36 -1.28 -2.03
N PRO A 147 -13.49 -2.14 -2.58
CA PRO A 147 -12.23 -2.49 -1.94
C PRO A 147 -11.42 -1.24 -1.59
N CYS A 148 -11.13 -1.04 -0.30
CA CYS A 148 -10.41 0.14 0.16
C CYS A 148 -8.89 -0.06 0.15
N SER A 149 -8.17 0.96 0.61
CA SER A 149 -6.73 0.87 0.85
C SER A 149 -6.40 -0.29 1.77
N LEU A 150 -5.28 -0.96 1.52
CA LEU A 150 -4.77 -2.04 2.37
C LEU A 150 -4.11 -1.51 3.66
N VAL A 151 -3.81 -0.22 3.70
CA VAL A 151 -3.24 0.49 4.85
C VAL A 151 -4.31 1.35 5.48
N VAL A 152 -4.73 1.01 6.69
CA VAL A 152 -5.87 1.62 7.39
C VAL A 152 -5.52 2.19 8.77
N ALA A 153 -4.23 2.33 9.07
CA ALA A 153 -3.78 2.96 10.31
C ALA A 153 -4.36 4.37 10.50
N ALA A 154 -4.41 4.82 11.75
CA ALA A 154 -4.93 6.14 12.11
C ALA A 154 -4.35 7.25 11.22
N GLY A 155 -5.22 8.02 10.59
CA GLY A 155 -4.84 9.07 9.66
C GLY A 155 -4.79 8.68 8.19
N VAL A 156 -4.84 7.39 7.83
CA VAL A 156 -4.91 6.91 6.43
C VAL A 156 -6.30 6.36 6.10
N CYS A 157 -7.02 5.79 7.07
CA CYS A 157 -8.37 5.25 6.85
C CYS A 157 -9.33 6.32 6.33
N SER A 158 -10.06 5.98 5.30
CA SER A 158 -10.94 6.85 4.53
C SER A 158 -12.43 6.53 4.70
N CYS A 159 -12.77 5.66 5.66
CA CYS A 159 -14.17 5.26 5.92
C CYS A 159 -14.98 6.30 6.71
N GLU A 160 -14.51 7.55 6.82
CA GLU A 160 -15.14 8.61 7.63
C GLU A 160 -15.35 8.19 9.09
N VAL A 161 -14.41 7.43 9.63
CA VAL A 161 -14.38 7.01 11.02
C VAL A 161 -13.73 8.12 11.84
N ASP A 162 -14.24 8.36 13.04
CA ASP A 162 -13.61 9.29 13.98
C ASP A 162 -12.18 8.85 14.29
N GLY A 163 -11.22 9.76 14.05
CA GLY A 163 -9.80 9.46 14.16
C GLY A 163 -9.35 9.19 15.60
N GLN A 164 -10.01 9.79 16.60
CA GLN A 164 -9.66 9.54 18.00
C GLN A 164 -10.15 8.17 18.45
N TRP A 165 -11.39 7.82 18.06
CA TRP A 165 -11.92 6.48 18.31
C TRP A 165 -11.07 5.41 17.63
N LEU A 166 -10.68 5.60 16.36
CA LEU A 166 -9.82 4.64 15.64
C LEU A 166 -8.46 4.46 16.32
N ALA A 167 -7.83 5.56 16.75
CA ALA A 167 -6.56 5.50 17.46
C ALA A 167 -6.68 4.78 18.81
N ALA A 168 -7.75 5.02 19.57
CA ALA A 168 -8.03 4.31 20.83
C ALA A 168 -8.24 2.80 20.60
N ARG A 169 -9.01 2.45 19.58
CA ARG A 169 -9.21 1.05 19.17
C ARG A 169 -7.88 0.40 18.78
N ASP A 170 -7.08 1.05 17.95
CA ASP A 170 -5.79 0.52 17.49
C ASP A 170 -4.83 0.29 18.68
N ALA A 171 -4.83 1.17 19.69
CA ALA A 171 -4.02 1.00 20.89
C ALA A 171 -4.39 -0.27 21.68
N VAL A 172 -5.69 -0.54 21.89
CA VAL A 172 -6.19 -1.76 22.56
C VAL A 172 -5.77 -3.02 21.78
N LEU A 173 -5.95 -3.02 20.46
CA LEU A 173 -5.64 -4.17 19.62
C LEU A 173 -4.13 -4.44 19.51
N VAL A 174 -3.31 -3.39 19.42
CA VAL A 174 -1.84 -3.51 19.42
C VAL A 174 -1.33 -4.07 20.75
N GLU A 175 -1.86 -3.62 21.89
CA GLU A 175 -1.52 -4.13 23.19
C GLU A 175 -1.84 -5.63 23.32
N ALA A 176 -3.06 -6.01 22.90
CA ALA A 176 -3.46 -7.41 22.91
C ALA A 176 -2.55 -8.29 22.04
N LEU A 177 -2.29 -7.89 20.79
CA LEU A 177 -1.39 -8.64 19.89
C LEU A 177 0.06 -8.66 20.39
N ALA A 178 0.53 -7.59 21.05
CA ALA A 178 1.86 -7.55 21.65
C ALA A 178 2.01 -8.52 22.83
N SER A 179 0.92 -8.85 23.53
CA SER A 179 0.91 -9.80 24.65
C SER A 179 0.85 -11.27 24.20
N ALA A 180 0.38 -11.55 22.97
CA ALA A 180 0.35 -12.89 22.41
C ALA A 180 1.78 -13.45 22.23
N ASP A 181 1.99 -14.76 22.43
CA ASP A 181 3.27 -15.41 22.19
C ASP A 181 3.53 -15.58 20.68
N VAL A 182 2.48 -15.88 19.91
CA VAL A 182 2.56 -16.04 18.44
C VAL A 182 1.33 -15.44 17.79
N VAL A 183 1.54 -14.71 16.71
CA VAL A 183 0.47 -14.23 15.82
C VAL A 183 0.58 -14.96 14.48
N LEU A 184 -0.49 -15.62 14.08
CA LEU A 184 -0.61 -16.39 12.84
C LEU A 184 -1.54 -15.70 11.84
N VAL A 185 -1.23 -15.85 10.57
CA VAL A 185 -2.08 -15.40 9.45
C VAL A 185 -2.14 -16.49 8.39
N PRO A 186 -3.28 -16.64 7.66
CA PRO A 186 -3.49 -17.78 6.78
C PRO A 186 -2.85 -17.66 5.41
N SER A 187 -2.12 -16.56 5.12
CA SER A 187 -1.48 -16.37 3.81
C SER A 187 -0.36 -15.34 3.83
N HIS A 188 0.48 -15.34 2.81
CA HIS A 188 1.54 -14.34 2.62
C HIS A 188 0.96 -12.94 2.39
N SER A 189 -0.15 -12.81 1.65
CA SER A 189 -0.86 -11.54 1.44
C SER A 189 -1.43 -11.00 2.75
N ALA A 190 -2.03 -11.85 3.58
CA ALA A 190 -2.53 -11.44 4.90
C ALA A 190 -1.37 -10.97 5.81
N ARG A 191 -0.21 -11.67 5.77
CA ARG A 191 1.00 -11.24 6.47
C ARG A 191 1.48 -9.87 5.99
N ALA A 192 1.54 -9.66 4.68
CA ALA A 192 1.96 -8.39 4.11
C ALA A 192 1.04 -7.24 4.55
N VAL A 193 -0.29 -7.47 4.59
CA VAL A 193 -1.26 -6.48 5.09
C VAL A 193 -1.06 -6.22 6.58
N ALA A 194 -0.87 -7.26 7.40
CA ALA A 194 -0.65 -7.09 8.84
C ALA A 194 0.62 -6.27 9.13
N VAL A 195 1.72 -6.57 8.45
CA VAL A 195 2.98 -5.82 8.56
C VAL A 195 2.83 -4.38 8.06
N ALA A 196 2.16 -4.18 6.92
CA ALA A 196 1.90 -2.84 6.37
C ALA A 196 1.01 -1.98 7.29
N ASN A 197 0.27 -2.59 8.21
CA ASN A 197 -0.54 -1.93 9.23
C ASN A 197 0.12 -1.89 10.61
N GLY A 198 1.40 -2.27 10.73
CA GLY A 198 2.21 -1.97 11.90
C GLY A 198 2.55 -3.14 12.80
N LEU A 199 2.20 -4.39 12.44
CA LEU A 199 2.72 -5.55 13.14
C LEU A 199 4.19 -5.79 12.76
N ALA A 200 5.03 -5.99 13.77
CA ALA A 200 6.44 -6.28 13.53
C ALA A 200 6.61 -7.57 12.70
N PRO A 201 7.41 -7.58 11.62
CA PRO A 201 7.53 -8.73 10.71
C PRO A 201 7.93 -10.04 11.39
N GLY A 202 8.76 -9.97 12.45
CA GLY A 202 9.21 -11.14 13.22
C GLY A 202 8.15 -11.72 14.18
N ARG A 203 7.04 -11.01 14.41
CA ARG A 203 5.94 -11.45 15.29
C ARG A 203 4.85 -12.19 14.53
N VAL A 204 4.78 -12.07 13.21
CA VAL A 204 3.72 -12.62 12.37
C VAL A 204 4.26 -13.76 11.53
N ARG A 205 3.70 -14.97 11.75
CA ARG A 205 4.04 -16.18 10.98
C ARG A 205 2.88 -16.55 10.05
N VAL A 206 3.20 -17.10 8.89
CA VAL A 206 2.19 -17.66 7.98
C VAL A 206 1.90 -19.09 8.44
N ASP A 207 0.62 -19.38 8.67
CA ASP A 207 0.07 -20.70 8.92
C ASP A 207 -1.13 -20.90 7.98
N GLU A 208 -0.86 -21.41 6.78
CA GLU A 208 -1.91 -21.63 5.77
C GLU A 208 -2.98 -22.58 6.32
N ASN A 209 -4.24 -22.21 6.12
CA ASN A 209 -5.35 -23.10 6.52
C ASN A 209 -5.31 -24.39 5.71
N GLY A 210 -5.30 -25.52 6.39
CA GLY A 210 -5.30 -26.84 5.79
C GLY A 210 -6.63 -27.15 5.09
N VAL A 211 -6.55 -27.86 3.98
CA VAL A 211 -7.67 -28.32 3.18
C VAL A 211 -7.85 -29.83 3.40
N LEU A 212 -9.09 -30.26 3.43
CA LEU A 212 -9.41 -31.70 3.44
C LEU A 212 -9.06 -32.30 2.06
N PRO A 213 -8.49 -33.52 2.04
CA PRO A 213 -8.20 -34.17 0.77
C PRO A 213 -9.53 -34.43 -0.01
N PRO A 214 -9.49 -34.45 -1.36
CA PRO A 214 -10.62 -34.86 -2.15
C PRO A 214 -11.12 -36.25 -1.70
N ALA A 215 -12.42 -36.47 -1.74
CA ALA A 215 -12.98 -37.78 -1.45
C ALA A 215 -12.43 -38.81 -2.47
N THR A 216 -11.90 -39.91 -1.97
CA THR A 216 -11.21 -40.94 -2.79
C THR A 216 -12.12 -41.71 -3.71
N ASP A 217 -13.42 -41.69 -3.47
CA ASP A 217 -14.46 -42.35 -4.25
C ASP A 217 -14.97 -41.51 -5.44
N LEU A 218 -14.59 -40.24 -5.52
CA LEU A 218 -14.89 -39.42 -6.68
C LEU A 218 -13.89 -39.72 -7.81
N ALA A 219 -14.42 -40.06 -8.99
CA ALA A 219 -13.58 -40.27 -10.16
C ALA A 219 -12.81 -39.00 -10.52
N PRO A 220 -11.51 -39.12 -10.90
CA PRO A 220 -10.75 -37.97 -11.39
C PRO A 220 -11.49 -37.26 -12.52
N ARG A 221 -11.62 -35.95 -12.43
CA ARG A 221 -12.31 -35.17 -13.43
C ARG A 221 -11.58 -35.23 -14.78
N ALA A 222 -12.30 -35.62 -15.82
CA ALA A 222 -11.80 -35.46 -17.18
C ALA A 222 -11.97 -33.98 -17.61
N PRO A 223 -10.99 -33.41 -18.33
CA PRO A 223 -11.12 -32.04 -18.87
C PRO A 223 -12.39 -31.92 -19.73
N THR A 224 -13.08 -30.77 -19.62
CA THR A 224 -14.34 -30.54 -20.35
C THR A 224 -14.07 -30.46 -21.84
N ALA A 225 -14.38 -31.53 -22.56
CA ALA A 225 -14.22 -31.64 -24.01
C ALA A 225 -15.56 -31.54 -24.74
N GLY A 226 -15.52 -31.12 -26.01
CA GLY A 226 -16.68 -31.16 -26.89
C GLY A 226 -17.63 -29.97 -26.76
N GLN A 227 -18.91 -30.19 -27.15
CA GLN A 227 -19.94 -29.12 -27.20
C GLN A 227 -20.80 -29.04 -25.93
N ALA A 228 -20.49 -29.76 -24.87
CA ALA A 228 -21.24 -29.69 -23.61
C ALA A 228 -21.14 -28.26 -23.02
N PRO A 229 -22.20 -27.74 -22.36
CA PRO A 229 -22.15 -26.41 -21.73
C PRO A 229 -21.08 -26.38 -20.62
N VAL A 230 -20.38 -25.22 -20.48
CA VAL A 230 -19.49 -24.95 -19.33
C VAL A 230 -20.34 -24.69 -18.11
N ARG A 231 -20.12 -25.46 -17.05
CA ARG A 231 -20.85 -25.34 -15.78
C ARG A 231 -20.06 -24.50 -14.80
N PHE A 232 -20.57 -23.31 -14.52
CA PHE A 232 -20.03 -22.39 -13.52
C PHE A 232 -20.68 -22.62 -12.17
N ALA A 233 -19.90 -22.64 -11.08
CA ALA A 233 -20.38 -22.64 -9.71
C ALA A 233 -20.08 -21.33 -9.01
N TYR A 234 -21.01 -20.81 -8.23
CA TYR A 234 -20.82 -19.77 -7.22
C TYR A 234 -21.32 -20.28 -5.87
N THR A 235 -20.51 -20.15 -4.83
CA THR A 235 -20.78 -20.71 -3.51
C THR A 235 -20.78 -19.67 -2.39
N GLY A 236 -20.93 -18.38 -2.74
CA GLY A 236 -20.84 -17.27 -1.80
C GLY A 236 -22.17 -16.86 -1.13
N GLY A 237 -23.28 -17.52 -1.43
CA GLY A 237 -24.59 -17.21 -0.85
C GLY A 237 -25.15 -15.85 -1.30
N SER A 238 -26.03 -15.27 -0.49
CA SER A 238 -26.69 -13.96 -0.77
C SER A 238 -25.87 -12.74 -0.36
N GLN A 239 -24.68 -12.93 0.20
CA GLN A 239 -23.87 -11.81 0.71
C GLN A 239 -23.30 -10.93 -0.41
N GLU A 240 -23.64 -9.65 -0.41
CA GLU A 240 -23.14 -8.70 -1.43
C GLU A 240 -21.60 -8.57 -1.41
N LEU A 241 -20.97 -8.70 -0.24
CA LEU A 241 -19.50 -8.68 -0.13
C LEU A 241 -18.84 -9.86 -0.83
N LYS A 242 -19.55 -10.97 -1.04
CA LYS A 242 -19.12 -12.11 -1.85
C LYS A 242 -19.37 -11.90 -3.36
N GLY A 243 -19.93 -10.74 -3.76
CA GLY A 243 -20.04 -10.31 -5.15
C GLY A 243 -21.19 -10.92 -5.94
N VAL A 244 -22.23 -11.46 -5.28
CA VAL A 244 -23.39 -12.07 -5.96
C VAL A 244 -24.01 -11.14 -7.01
N HIS A 245 -24.17 -9.84 -6.71
CA HIS A 245 -24.72 -8.85 -7.64
C HIS A 245 -23.82 -8.59 -8.84
N VAL A 246 -22.49 -8.66 -8.68
CA VAL A 246 -21.52 -8.55 -9.78
C VAL A 246 -21.62 -9.76 -10.70
N LEU A 247 -21.71 -10.96 -10.11
CA LEU A 247 -21.91 -12.20 -10.86
C LEU A 247 -23.19 -12.18 -11.70
N LEU A 248 -24.31 -11.79 -11.08
CA LEU A 248 -25.58 -11.73 -11.77
C LEU A 248 -25.63 -10.63 -12.86
N ALA A 249 -24.93 -9.54 -12.65
CA ALA A 249 -24.72 -8.51 -13.68
C ALA A 249 -23.88 -9.06 -14.85
N ALA A 250 -22.79 -9.80 -14.55
CA ALA A 250 -21.97 -10.44 -15.58
C ALA A 250 -22.78 -11.51 -16.36
N ALA A 251 -23.61 -12.32 -15.71
CA ALA A 251 -24.47 -13.29 -16.37
C ALA A 251 -25.42 -12.64 -17.40
N ARG A 252 -25.96 -11.46 -17.10
CA ARG A 252 -26.77 -10.69 -18.06
C ARG A 252 -25.99 -10.27 -19.30
N LEU A 253 -24.69 -9.98 -19.18
CA LEU A 253 -23.82 -9.65 -20.31
C LEU A 253 -23.46 -10.86 -21.18
N LEU A 254 -23.76 -12.05 -20.72
CA LEU A 254 -23.57 -13.32 -21.44
C LEU A 254 -24.84 -13.87 -22.09
N ARG A 255 -25.97 -13.15 -22.06
CA ARG A 255 -27.28 -13.63 -22.54
C ARG A 255 -27.24 -14.16 -23.98
N ASP A 256 -26.44 -13.55 -24.85
CA ASP A 256 -26.33 -13.89 -26.27
C ASP A 256 -25.27 -14.98 -26.54
N LEU A 257 -24.63 -15.52 -25.49
CA LEU A 257 -23.62 -16.55 -25.59
C LEU A 257 -24.24 -17.91 -25.25
N PRO A 258 -24.28 -18.88 -26.19
CA PRO A 258 -24.71 -20.24 -25.90
C PRO A 258 -23.61 -21.07 -25.23
N GLY A 259 -23.97 -22.20 -24.65
CA GLY A 259 -23.03 -23.22 -24.18
C GLY A 259 -22.44 -22.97 -22.80
N TRP A 260 -23.19 -22.35 -21.89
CA TRP A 260 -22.84 -22.20 -20.48
C TRP A 260 -24.06 -22.38 -19.56
N GLU A 261 -23.80 -22.74 -18.32
CA GLU A 261 -24.79 -22.83 -17.22
C GLU A 261 -24.12 -22.26 -15.94
N LEU A 262 -24.93 -21.68 -15.04
CA LEU A 262 -24.45 -21.14 -13.77
C LEU A 262 -25.33 -21.62 -12.62
N ASP A 263 -24.73 -22.25 -11.62
CA ASP A 263 -25.35 -22.54 -10.33
C ASP A 263 -24.86 -21.57 -9.25
N ALA A 264 -25.77 -20.71 -8.78
CA ALA A 264 -25.48 -19.73 -7.73
C ALA A 264 -26.09 -20.22 -6.40
N TYR A 265 -25.31 -21.00 -5.65
CA TYR A 265 -25.74 -21.61 -4.38
C TYR A 265 -26.02 -20.56 -3.32
N GLY A 266 -27.20 -20.64 -2.70
CA GLY A 266 -27.65 -19.76 -1.63
C GLY A 266 -27.97 -18.32 -2.07
N ALA A 267 -27.99 -18.01 -3.38
CA ALA A 267 -28.22 -16.64 -3.88
C ALA A 267 -29.71 -16.26 -3.98
N ALA A 268 -30.64 -17.18 -3.70
CA ALA A 268 -32.09 -16.99 -3.88
C ALA A 268 -32.65 -15.79 -3.07
N GLU A 269 -32.12 -15.52 -1.89
CA GLU A 269 -32.58 -14.39 -1.05
C GLU A 269 -32.22 -13.05 -1.72
N HIS A 270 -30.98 -12.88 -2.16
CA HIS A 270 -30.57 -11.67 -2.88
C HIS A 270 -31.41 -11.40 -4.12
N VAL A 271 -31.74 -12.47 -4.86
CA VAL A 271 -32.59 -12.37 -6.05
C VAL A 271 -34.01 -11.90 -5.69
N ARG A 272 -34.60 -12.40 -4.59
CA ARG A 272 -35.91 -11.96 -4.09
C ARG A 272 -35.89 -10.49 -3.66
N GLU A 273 -34.87 -10.07 -2.92
CA GLU A 273 -34.75 -8.69 -2.40
C GLU A 273 -34.55 -7.66 -3.52
N THR A 274 -33.74 -8.01 -4.53
CA THR A 274 -33.41 -7.09 -5.64
C THR A 274 -34.38 -7.14 -6.82
N GLY A 275 -35.30 -8.11 -6.85
CA GLY A 275 -36.19 -8.33 -7.98
C GLY A 275 -35.47 -8.80 -9.26
N TRP A 276 -34.21 -9.28 -9.13
CA TRP A 276 -33.48 -9.82 -10.27
C TRP A 276 -34.21 -11.08 -10.80
N THR A 277 -34.25 -11.25 -12.11
CA THR A 277 -34.89 -12.42 -12.72
C THR A 277 -33.92 -13.14 -13.64
N ALA A 278 -33.98 -14.49 -13.58
CA ALA A 278 -33.20 -15.36 -14.47
C ALA A 278 -33.91 -15.62 -15.81
N ARG A 279 -35.00 -14.93 -16.13
CA ARG A 279 -35.75 -15.18 -17.39
C ARG A 279 -34.77 -15.10 -18.56
N GLU A 280 -34.76 -16.16 -19.37
CA GLU A 280 -33.93 -16.31 -20.58
C GLU A 280 -32.41 -16.52 -20.30
N LEU A 281 -32.02 -16.77 -19.06
CA LEU A 281 -30.62 -17.06 -18.70
C LEU A 281 -30.50 -18.47 -18.12
N PRO A 282 -29.43 -19.24 -18.45
CA PRO A 282 -29.17 -20.56 -17.89
C PRO A 282 -28.57 -20.46 -16.46
N VAL A 283 -29.32 -19.80 -15.56
CA VAL A 283 -28.92 -19.56 -14.14
C VAL A 283 -29.90 -20.31 -13.23
N ARG A 284 -29.36 -21.21 -12.40
CA ARG A 284 -30.08 -21.91 -11.34
C ARG A 284 -29.68 -21.29 -9.96
N LEU A 285 -30.60 -21.37 -9.00
CA LEU A 285 -30.42 -20.84 -7.65
C LEU A 285 -30.62 -21.96 -6.63
N PRO A 286 -29.71 -22.94 -6.57
CA PRO A 286 -29.84 -24.03 -5.60
C PRO A 286 -29.76 -23.51 -4.15
N PRO A 287 -30.32 -24.21 -3.17
CA PRO A 287 -30.18 -23.85 -1.76
C PRO A 287 -28.71 -23.86 -1.33
N PRO A 288 -28.38 -23.28 -0.17
CA PRO A 288 -27.07 -23.47 0.44
C PRO A 288 -26.77 -24.97 0.61
N TYR A 289 -25.55 -25.38 0.39
CA TYR A 289 -25.07 -26.74 0.61
C TYR A 289 -24.45 -26.91 1.99
N ALA A 290 -24.49 -28.11 2.56
CA ALA A 290 -23.75 -28.45 3.78
C ALA A 290 -22.25 -28.60 3.44
N PRO A 291 -21.31 -28.28 4.38
CA PRO A 291 -19.88 -28.45 4.13
C PRO A 291 -19.45 -29.83 3.63
N SER A 292 -20.16 -30.85 4.02
CA SER A 292 -19.95 -32.25 3.56
C SER A 292 -20.33 -32.48 2.10
N GLU A 293 -21.20 -31.67 1.52
CA GLU A 293 -21.67 -31.78 0.12
C GLU A 293 -20.76 -31.04 -0.87
N LEU A 294 -19.80 -30.24 -0.36
CA LEU A 294 -18.91 -29.43 -1.22
C LEU A 294 -18.14 -30.28 -2.25
N PRO A 295 -17.57 -31.46 -1.94
CA PRO A 295 -16.90 -32.28 -2.92
C PRO A 295 -17.78 -32.65 -4.13
N GLU A 296 -19.06 -32.97 -3.90
CA GLU A 296 -20.03 -33.28 -4.94
C GLU A 296 -20.39 -32.07 -5.79
N VAL A 297 -20.58 -30.90 -5.11
CA VAL A 297 -20.79 -29.63 -5.80
C VAL A 297 -19.59 -29.32 -6.73
N LEU A 298 -18.37 -29.48 -6.26
CA LEU A 298 -17.18 -29.23 -7.06
C LEU A 298 -17.01 -30.23 -8.20
N ALA A 299 -17.28 -31.50 -7.95
CA ALA A 299 -17.20 -32.56 -8.98
C ALA A 299 -18.18 -32.35 -10.14
N TRP A 300 -19.31 -31.70 -9.91
CA TRP A 300 -20.33 -31.43 -10.94
C TRP A 300 -19.98 -30.29 -11.87
N HIS A 301 -19.14 -29.29 -11.45
CA HIS A 301 -18.87 -28.07 -12.17
C HIS A 301 -17.49 -28.05 -12.85
N ASP A 302 -17.33 -27.17 -13.84
CA ASP A 302 -16.10 -26.98 -14.60
C ASP A 302 -15.25 -25.81 -14.08
N VAL A 303 -15.91 -24.80 -13.55
CA VAL A 303 -15.29 -23.54 -13.13
C VAL A 303 -15.92 -23.05 -11.84
N LEU A 304 -15.11 -22.74 -10.83
CA LEU A 304 -15.56 -21.99 -9.67
C LEU A 304 -15.38 -20.48 -9.91
N VAL A 305 -16.44 -19.69 -9.62
CA VAL A 305 -16.40 -18.23 -9.71
C VAL A 305 -16.41 -17.63 -8.31
N VAL A 306 -15.39 -16.84 -7.97
CA VAL A 306 -15.18 -16.18 -6.67
C VAL A 306 -15.12 -14.67 -6.88
N PRO A 307 -16.27 -13.98 -7.07
CA PRO A 307 -16.33 -12.57 -7.44
C PRO A 307 -16.32 -11.64 -6.23
N SER A 308 -15.64 -11.99 -5.14
CA SER A 308 -15.60 -11.26 -3.89
C SER A 308 -15.23 -9.79 -4.07
N LEU A 309 -15.91 -8.91 -3.33
CA LEU A 309 -15.51 -7.50 -3.16
C LEU A 309 -14.65 -7.30 -1.92
N MET A 310 -14.89 -8.11 -0.88
CA MET A 310 -14.08 -8.08 0.33
C MET A 310 -12.68 -8.60 0.05
N ARG A 311 -11.70 -8.06 0.76
CA ARG A 311 -10.35 -8.64 0.74
C ARG A 311 -10.39 -10.00 1.44
N GLU A 312 -10.04 -11.03 0.71
CA GLU A 312 -9.97 -12.41 1.21
C GLU A 312 -8.59 -12.66 1.83
N SER A 313 -8.55 -13.12 3.06
CA SER A 313 -7.28 -13.46 3.71
C SER A 313 -6.66 -14.74 3.19
N HIS A 314 -7.48 -15.70 2.70
CA HIS A 314 -7.01 -17.00 2.24
C HIS A 314 -7.88 -17.60 1.11
N SER A 315 -9.20 -17.76 1.34
CA SER A 315 -10.16 -18.46 0.46
C SER A 315 -9.95 -19.98 0.37
N LEU A 316 -10.54 -20.70 1.31
CA LEU A 316 -10.53 -22.18 1.32
C LEU A 316 -11.12 -22.75 0.03
N VAL A 317 -12.32 -22.30 -0.37
CA VAL A 317 -13.05 -22.85 -1.51
C VAL A 317 -12.29 -22.71 -2.83
N THR A 318 -11.44 -21.67 -3.00
CA THR A 318 -10.56 -21.55 -4.16
C THR A 318 -9.55 -22.69 -4.22
N ARG A 319 -8.97 -23.02 -3.06
CA ARG A 319 -7.99 -24.12 -2.95
C ARG A 319 -8.65 -25.46 -3.11
N GLU A 320 -9.80 -25.66 -2.49
CA GLU A 320 -10.63 -26.88 -2.64
C GLU A 320 -11.02 -27.09 -4.11
N ALA A 321 -11.45 -26.05 -4.84
CA ALA A 321 -11.77 -26.16 -6.26
C ALA A 321 -10.58 -26.57 -7.13
N LEU A 322 -9.42 -25.96 -6.90
CA LEU A 322 -8.20 -26.30 -7.65
C LEU A 322 -7.72 -27.73 -7.39
N THR A 323 -7.87 -28.23 -6.16
CA THR A 323 -7.54 -29.64 -5.84
C THR A 323 -8.51 -30.63 -6.47
N HIS A 324 -9.75 -30.20 -6.78
CA HIS A 324 -10.74 -30.98 -7.50
C HIS A 324 -10.64 -30.84 -9.04
N GLY A 325 -9.61 -30.16 -9.55
CA GLY A 325 -9.36 -29.98 -10.98
C GLY A 325 -10.28 -28.96 -11.68
N LEU A 326 -10.93 -28.06 -10.95
CA LEU A 326 -11.70 -26.98 -11.55
C LEU A 326 -10.75 -25.85 -11.99
N ALA A 327 -11.10 -25.15 -13.07
CA ALA A 327 -10.58 -23.81 -13.31
C ALA A 327 -11.23 -22.83 -12.32
N VAL A 328 -10.53 -21.74 -11.99
CA VAL A 328 -11.08 -20.72 -11.08
C VAL A 328 -11.08 -19.36 -11.74
N VAL A 329 -12.21 -18.63 -11.67
CA VAL A 329 -12.27 -17.21 -11.96
C VAL A 329 -12.46 -16.46 -10.65
N CYS A 330 -11.46 -15.68 -10.24
CA CYS A 330 -11.50 -14.92 -8.99
C CYS A 330 -11.20 -13.44 -9.22
N THR A 331 -11.63 -12.61 -8.25
CA THR A 331 -11.27 -11.20 -8.22
C THR A 331 -9.90 -10.96 -7.57
N ASP A 332 -9.30 -9.80 -7.84
CA ASP A 332 -8.02 -9.34 -7.32
C ASP A 332 -8.08 -8.94 -5.83
N THR A 333 -8.52 -9.88 -4.99
CA THR A 333 -8.82 -9.67 -3.56
C THR A 333 -7.86 -10.33 -2.59
N LEU A 334 -6.61 -10.57 -2.97
CA LEU A 334 -5.50 -11.11 -2.18
C LEU A 334 -5.44 -12.64 -2.11
N GLY A 335 -6.10 -13.28 -1.15
CA GLY A 335 -5.97 -14.72 -0.86
C GLY A 335 -6.19 -15.67 -2.04
N PRO A 336 -7.19 -15.48 -2.89
CA PRO A 336 -7.39 -16.30 -4.08
C PRO A 336 -6.24 -16.21 -5.08
N GLU A 337 -5.66 -14.99 -5.27
CA GLU A 337 -4.59 -14.74 -6.23
C GLU A 337 -3.25 -15.41 -5.87
N GLU A 338 -3.08 -15.85 -4.63
CA GLU A 338 -1.87 -16.58 -4.24
C GLU A 338 -1.77 -17.95 -4.92
N VAL A 339 -2.93 -18.54 -5.23
CA VAL A 339 -3.01 -19.88 -5.82
C VAL A 339 -3.56 -19.87 -7.25
N VAL A 340 -4.33 -18.85 -7.64
CA VAL A 340 -4.83 -18.68 -9.01
C VAL A 340 -3.81 -17.92 -9.86
N ARG A 341 -3.18 -18.62 -10.78
CA ARG A 341 -2.24 -18.04 -11.76
C ARG A 341 -3.01 -17.69 -13.03
N HIS A 342 -3.16 -16.38 -13.30
CA HIS A 342 -3.92 -15.87 -14.46
C HIS A 342 -3.44 -16.48 -15.78
N GLY A 343 -4.36 -17.09 -16.52
CA GLY A 343 -4.08 -17.75 -17.80
C GLY A 343 -3.45 -19.13 -17.69
N VAL A 344 -3.23 -19.68 -16.48
CA VAL A 344 -2.62 -21.01 -16.25
C VAL A 344 -3.65 -21.99 -15.64
N ASN A 345 -4.14 -21.70 -14.44
CA ASN A 345 -5.13 -22.53 -13.74
C ASN A 345 -6.46 -21.80 -13.48
N GLY A 346 -6.59 -20.59 -14.03
CA GLY A 346 -7.76 -19.75 -13.87
C GLY A 346 -7.53 -18.34 -14.42
N LEU A 347 -8.50 -17.46 -14.15
CA LEU A 347 -8.45 -16.05 -14.56
C LEU A 347 -8.67 -15.15 -13.34
N VAL A 348 -7.88 -14.08 -13.22
CA VAL A 348 -8.04 -13.05 -12.20
C VAL A 348 -8.64 -11.82 -12.86
N VAL A 349 -9.73 -11.29 -12.28
CA VAL A 349 -10.49 -10.13 -12.77
C VAL A 349 -10.56 -9.05 -11.72
N VAL A 350 -10.89 -7.82 -12.13
CA VAL A 350 -11.00 -6.66 -11.23
C VAL A 350 -12.23 -6.79 -10.34
N ALA A 351 -12.05 -6.62 -9.04
CA ALA A 351 -13.14 -6.68 -8.06
C ALA A 351 -14.21 -5.60 -8.32
N GLY A 352 -15.47 -6.03 -8.44
CA GLY A 352 -16.61 -5.16 -8.70
C GLY A 352 -16.85 -4.84 -10.18
N ASP A 353 -16.01 -5.30 -11.11
CA ASP A 353 -16.17 -5.09 -12.54
C ASP A 353 -16.92 -6.27 -13.20
N ALA A 354 -18.23 -6.09 -13.42
CA ALA A 354 -19.06 -7.08 -14.08
C ALA A 354 -18.70 -7.30 -15.56
N GLN A 355 -18.12 -6.31 -16.24
CA GLN A 355 -17.70 -6.43 -17.64
C GLN A 355 -16.45 -7.28 -17.77
N ASP A 356 -15.44 -7.04 -16.90
CA ASP A 356 -14.22 -7.85 -16.86
C ASP A 356 -14.53 -9.30 -16.46
N LEU A 357 -15.42 -9.51 -15.47
CA LEU A 357 -15.90 -10.84 -15.11
C LEU A 357 -16.60 -11.51 -16.29
N ALA A 358 -17.53 -10.85 -16.98
CA ALA A 358 -18.22 -11.41 -18.15
C ALA A 358 -17.26 -11.73 -19.30
N ALA A 359 -16.24 -10.91 -19.53
CA ALA A 359 -15.21 -11.17 -20.53
C ALA A 359 -14.40 -12.43 -20.19
N ALA A 360 -14.03 -12.62 -18.92
CA ALA A 360 -13.33 -13.82 -18.47
C ALA A 360 -14.17 -15.09 -18.62
N LEU A 361 -15.46 -15.05 -18.22
CA LEU A 361 -16.38 -16.19 -18.38
C LEU A 361 -16.60 -16.50 -19.86
N ARG A 362 -16.85 -15.50 -20.70
CA ARG A 362 -16.96 -15.62 -22.17
C ARG A 362 -15.76 -16.31 -22.78
N ARG A 363 -14.56 -15.92 -22.38
CA ARG A 363 -13.31 -16.48 -22.88
C ARG A 363 -13.22 -17.99 -22.58
N LEU A 364 -13.60 -18.43 -21.39
CA LEU A 364 -13.61 -19.87 -21.04
C LEU A 364 -14.67 -20.69 -21.79
N VAL A 365 -15.81 -20.05 -22.13
CA VAL A 365 -16.86 -20.70 -22.95
C VAL A 365 -16.43 -20.85 -24.41
N GLN A 366 -15.79 -19.83 -24.98
CA GLN A 366 -15.39 -19.76 -26.39
C GLN A 366 -14.07 -20.51 -26.66
N ASP A 367 -13.12 -20.46 -25.70
CA ASP A 367 -11.82 -21.13 -25.84
C ASP A 367 -11.77 -22.36 -24.91
N ARG A 368 -12.25 -23.50 -25.44
CA ARG A 368 -12.24 -24.78 -24.72
C ARG A 368 -10.83 -25.30 -24.46
N SER A 369 -9.84 -24.91 -25.28
CA SER A 369 -8.45 -25.29 -25.07
C SER A 369 -7.87 -24.57 -23.82
N LEU A 370 -8.22 -23.34 -23.61
CA LEU A 370 -7.86 -22.60 -22.40
C LEU A 370 -8.49 -23.22 -21.15
N LEU A 371 -9.79 -23.57 -21.22
CA LEU A 371 -10.47 -24.23 -20.11
C LEU A 371 -9.84 -25.60 -19.79
N ALA A 372 -9.61 -26.43 -20.79
CA ALA A 372 -8.98 -27.74 -20.61
C ALA A 372 -7.54 -27.63 -20.07
N ALA A 373 -6.76 -26.66 -20.57
CA ALA A 373 -5.43 -26.37 -20.05
C ALA A 373 -5.47 -25.94 -18.57
N ALA A 374 -6.44 -25.07 -18.19
CA ALA A 374 -6.58 -24.63 -16.82
C ALA A 374 -6.99 -25.76 -15.86
N GLN A 375 -7.86 -26.67 -16.29
CA GLN A 375 -8.26 -27.86 -15.54
C GLN A 375 -7.14 -28.91 -15.42
N SER A 376 -6.27 -28.98 -16.44
CA SER A 376 -5.13 -29.91 -16.47
C SER A 376 -3.87 -29.36 -15.85
N ALA A 377 -3.88 -28.07 -15.48
CA ALA A 377 -2.74 -27.45 -14.82
C ALA A 377 -2.44 -28.15 -13.48
N ALA A 378 -1.15 -28.33 -13.19
CA ALA A 378 -0.75 -28.88 -11.89
C ALA A 378 -1.42 -28.09 -10.76
N PRO A 379 -2.14 -28.74 -9.83
CA PRO A 379 -2.75 -28.04 -8.71
C PRO A 379 -1.66 -27.33 -7.91
N PRO A 380 -1.95 -26.16 -7.32
CA PRO A 380 -1.01 -25.51 -6.42
C PRO A 380 -0.74 -26.46 -5.24
N LEU A 381 0.42 -26.32 -4.62
CA LEU A 381 0.70 -26.97 -3.36
C LEU A 381 -0.30 -26.41 -2.33
N VAL A 382 -1.32 -27.18 -2.03
CA VAL A 382 -2.31 -26.85 -1.01
C VAL A 382 -1.98 -27.68 0.22
N ARG A 383 -1.82 -27.01 1.36
CA ARG A 383 -1.46 -27.68 2.60
C ARG A 383 -2.59 -28.58 3.08
N PRO A 384 -2.36 -29.88 3.34
CA PRO A 384 -3.35 -30.75 3.99
C PRO A 384 -3.65 -30.30 5.42
N LEU A 385 -4.89 -30.53 5.89
CA LEU A 385 -5.25 -30.23 7.29
C LEU A 385 -4.33 -30.91 8.29
N GLN A 386 -3.92 -32.15 8.01
CA GLN A 386 -3.04 -32.91 8.90
C GLN A 386 -1.67 -32.23 9.07
N GLU A 387 -1.06 -31.71 8.00
CA GLU A 387 0.19 -30.96 8.06
C GLU A 387 0.03 -29.64 8.86
N GLN A 388 -1.14 -28.99 8.75
CA GLN A 388 -1.41 -27.80 9.57
C GLN A 388 -1.43 -28.17 11.05
N VAL A 389 -2.13 -29.23 11.42
CA VAL A 389 -2.24 -29.67 12.81
C VAL A 389 -0.87 -30.06 13.38
N GLU A 390 -0.07 -30.82 12.63
CA GLU A 390 1.31 -31.18 13.03
C GLU A 390 2.20 -29.95 13.23
N GLY A 391 2.09 -29.00 12.32
CA GLY A 391 2.81 -27.72 12.47
C GLY A 391 2.38 -26.93 13.71
N LEU A 392 1.07 -26.94 14.03
CA LEU A 392 0.56 -26.28 15.24
C LEU A 392 1.00 -27.00 16.51
N GLU A 393 1.04 -28.34 16.54
CA GLU A 393 1.56 -29.09 17.71
C GLU A 393 3.01 -28.72 18.01
N LEU A 394 3.87 -28.63 16.98
CA LEU A 394 5.25 -28.18 17.12
C LEU A 394 5.30 -26.74 17.64
N LEU A 395 4.49 -25.84 17.08
CA LEU A 395 4.40 -24.46 17.51
C LEU A 395 3.93 -24.34 18.96
N TYR A 396 2.97 -25.15 19.40
CA TYR A 396 2.47 -25.16 20.79
C TYR A 396 3.55 -25.63 21.77
N ALA A 397 4.42 -26.51 21.35
CA ALA A 397 5.53 -27.02 22.16
C ALA A 397 6.75 -26.08 22.19
N GLU A 398 6.88 -25.12 21.25
CA GLU A 398 7.96 -24.13 21.26
C GLU A 398 7.91 -23.28 22.54
N ALA A 399 9.06 -22.96 23.11
CA ALA A 399 9.14 -21.97 24.19
C ALA A 399 8.71 -20.58 23.66
N PRO A 400 8.03 -19.75 24.48
CA PRO A 400 7.70 -18.39 24.08
C PRO A 400 8.97 -17.63 23.67
N ALA A 401 8.98 -17.03 22.49
CA ALA A 401 10.08 -16.16 22.10
C ALA A 401 10.10 -14.90 22.99
N PRO A 402 11.27 -14.48 23.49
CA PRO A 402 11.36 -13.25 24.25
C PRO A 402 10.86 -12.07 23.40
N ALA A 403 10.14 -11.14 24.01
CA ALA A 403 9.74 -9.93 23.32
C ALA A 403 10.99 -9.18 22.83
N PRO A 404 11.05 -8.71 21.59
CA PRO A 404 12.17 -7.89 21.13
C PRO A 404 12.30 -6.68 22.07
N PRO A 405 13.54 -6.32 22.46
CA PRO A 405 13.75 -5.15 23.30
C PRO A 405 13.17 -3.90 22.61
N ALA A 406 12.52 -3.03 23.37
CA ALA A 406 12.06 -1.74 22.83
C ALA A 406 13.26 -0.93 22.35
N SER A 407 13.13 -0.27 21.20
CA SER A 407 14.19 0.64 20.72
C SER A 407 14.51 1.70 21.77
N PRO A 408 15.78 1.97 22.05
CA PRO A 408 16.19 3.06 22.94
C PRO A 408 16.02 4.44 22.31
N VAL A 409 15.76 4.54 21.00
CA VAL A 409 15.60 5.80 20.26
C VAL A 409 14.27 6.44 20.60
N ARG A 410 14.29 7.67 21.13
CA ARG A 410 13.11 8.47 21.47
C ARG A 410 13.04 9.80 20.75
N GLU A 411 14.20 10.39 20.41
CA GLU A 411 14.28 11.69 19.75
C GLU A 411 15.34 11.67 18.64
N VAL A 412 14.95 12.10 17.42
CA VAL A 412 15.83 12.13 16.24
C VAL A 412 15.89 13.54 15.67
N LEU A 413 17.09 14.03 15.40
CA LEU A 413 17.33 15.31 14.75
C LEU A 413 17.72 15.09 13.29
N PHE A 414 16.90 15.58 12.36
CA PHE A 414 17.23 15.69 10.94
C PHE A 414 17.75 17.09 10.64
N VAL A 415 19.02 17.18 10.27
CA VAL A 415 19.66 18.42 9.82
C VAL A 415 19.70 18.43 8.30
N CYS A 416 19.14 19.45 7.65
CA CYS A 416 18.93 19.46 6.22
C CYS A 416 19.71 20.60 5.55
N GLY A 417 20.38 20.29 4.44
CA GLY A 417 21.17 21.26 3.67
C GLY A 417 20.43 21.91 2.50
N ILE A 418 19.32 21.29 2.06
CA ILE A 418 18.51 21.78 0.94
C ILE A 418 17.02 21.69 1.25
N GLU A 419 16.22 22.48 0.54
CA GLU A 419 14.76 22.41 0.52
C GLU A 419 14.27 21.70 -0.77
N GLY A 420 12.94 21.50 -0.86
CA GLY A 420 12.30 20.94 -2.05
C GLY A 420 11.88 19.47 -1.92
N ALA A 421 11.61 18.83 -3.06
CA ALA A 421 11.09 17.46 -3.11
C ALA A 421 11.99 16.42 -2.42
N PRO A 422 13.32 16.43 -2.58
CA PRO A 422 14.18 15.46 -1.92
C PRO A 422 14.15 15.55 -0.38
N LEU A 423 14.04 16.74 0.21
CA LEU A 423 13.88 16.94 1.65
C LEU A 423 12.66 16.17 2.18
N ARG A 424 11.57 16.13 1.41
CA ARG A 424 10.37 15.37 1.77
C ARG A 424 10.70 13.90 1.97
N TYR A 425 11.37 13.28 0.98
CA TYR A 425 11.63 11.84 1.01
C TYR A 425 12.68 11.41 2.04
N ARG A 426 13.68 12.27 2.30
CA ARG A 426 14.83 11.87 3.11
C ARG A 426 14.78 12.36 4.57
N ALA A 427 13.92 13.32 4.89
CA ALA A 427 13.76 13.80 6.27
C ALA A 427 12.29 13.83 6.74
N ARG A 428 11.39 14.42 5.93
CA ARG A 428 9.99 14.60 6.35
C ARG A 428 9.22 13.28 6.44
N LEU A 429 9.33 12.40 5.44
CA LEU A 429 8.66 11.09 5.46
C LEU A 429 9.22 10.14 6.52
N PRO A 430 10.56 10.04 6.73
CA PRO A 430 11.10 9.33 7.89
C PRO A 430 10.60 9.87 9.22
N ALA A 431 10.51 11.20 9.40
CA ALA A 431 9.98 11.81 10.61
C ALA A 431 8.49 11.48 10.83
N GLU A 432 7.65 11.52 9.77
CA GLU A 432 6.25 11.06 9.84
C GLU A 432 6.17 9.58 10.25
N ALA A 433 6.99 8.74 9.66
CA ALA A 433 7.02 7.32 9.92
C ALA A 433 7.44 7.02 11.38
N LEU A 434 8.52 7.64 11.85
CA LEU A 434 9.01 7.49 13.23
C LEU A 434 7.97 7.91 14.28
N ALA A 435 7.16 8.95 13.97
CA ALA A 435 6.07 9.37 14.85
C ALA A 435 5.04 8.26 15.10
N LEU A 436 4.84 7.34 14.13
CA LEU A 436 3.97 6.16 14.30
C LEU A 436 4.51 5.14 15.32
N ARG A 437 5.78 5.27 15.72
CA ARG A 437 6.44 4.46 16.76
C ARG A 437 6.71 5.27 18.03
N GLY A 438 6.08 6.44 18.17
CA GLY A 438 6.25 7.30 19.35
C GLY A 438 7.60 8.01 19.41
N VAL A 439 8.40 7.99 18.32
CA VAL A 439 9.69 8.69 18.26
C VAL A 439 9.46 10.14 17.82
N ARG A 440 9.93 11.08 18.63
CA ARG A 440 9.89 12.50 18.29
C ARG A 440 10.98 12.83 17.27
N SER A 441 10.66 13.65 16.29
CA SER A 441 11.61 14.05 15.27
C SER A 441 11.55 15.55 15.03
N GLU A 442 12.74 16.18 15.00
CA GLU A 442 12.90 17.57 14.61
C GLU A 442 13.60 17.64 13.25
N VAL A 443 13.02 18.40 12.32
CA VAL A 443 13.59 18.61 10.98
C VAL A 443 13.98 20.07 10.86
N ARG A 444 15.28 20.34 10.80
CA ARG A 444 15.85 21.70 10.86
C ARG A 444 16.83 21.93 9.70
N HIS A 445 16.90 23.17 9.24
CA HIS A 445 17.95 23.57 8.30
C HIS A 445 19.31 23.66 9.02
N TYR A 446 20.43 23.37 8.36
CA TYR A 446 21.76 23.41 8.99
C TYR A 446 22.18 24.81 9.50
N ARG A 447 21.43 25.87 9.16
CA ARG A 447 21.58 27.24 9.65
C ARG A 447 20.60 27.60 10.77
N ASP A 448 19.86 26.65 11.31
CA ASP A 448 18.94 26.92 12.41
C ASP A 448 19.73 27.13 13.71
N PRO A 449 19.51 28.26 14.41
CA PRO A 449 20.26 28.60 15.64
C PRO A 449 19.99 27.63 16.79
N GLU A 450 18.93 26.84 16.76
CA GLU A 450 18.57 25.91 17.84
C GLU A 450 19.25 24.53 17.70
N LEU A 451 20.02 24.27 16.61
CA LEU A 451 20.59 22.95 16.31
C LEU A 451 21.40 22.36 17.46
N THR A 452 22.30 23.14 18.10
CA THR A 452 23.14 22.63 19.19
C THR A 452 22.30 22.15 20.37
N ALA A 453 21.28 22.91 20.76
CA ALA A 453 20.38 22.53 21.85
C ALA A 453 19.57 21.28 21.51
N LEU A 454 19.13 21.14 20.25
CA LEU A 454 18.42 19.96 19.75
C LEU A 454 19.32 18.72 19.70
N ALA A 455 20.56 18.87 19.22
CA ALA A 455 21.53 17.80 19.10
C ALA A 455 21.97 17.24 20.46
N LEU A 456 22.00 18.07 21.51
CA LEU A 456 22.34 17.65 22.86
C LEU A 456 21.30 16.68 23.49
N ARG A 457 20.08 16.65 22.99
CA ARG A 457 19.03 15.75 23.50
C ARG A 457 18.65 14.62 22.53
N ALA A 458 19.07 14.70 21.26
CA ALA A 458 18.75 13.69 20.28
C ALA A 458 19.47 12.37 20.55
N ASP A 459 18.81 11.25 20.28
CA ASP A 459 19.36 9.89 20.35
C ASP A 459 20.07 9.48 19.04
N ALA A 460 19.78 10.20 17.94
CA ALA A 460 20.45 10.07 16.65
C ALA A 460 20.39 11.41 15.89
N VAL A 461 21.42 11.71 15.10
CA VAL A 461 21.47 12.91 14.23
C VAL A 461 21.70 12.46 12.80
N VAL A 462 20.80 12.88 11.90
CA VAL A 462 20.84 12.57 10.47
C VAL A 462 21.10 13.84 9.69
N LEU A 463 22.18 13.87 8.92
CA LEU A 463 22.58 15.03 8.10
C LEU A 463 22.24 14.76 6.64
N TYR A 464 21.17 15.38 6.14
CA TYR A 464 20.71 15.23 4.77
C TYR A 464 21.27 16.37 3.87
N ARG A 465 22.16 16.03 2.93
CA ARG A 465 22.83 16.98 2.01
C ARG A 465 23.37 18.22 2.71
N VAL A 466 24.00 18.04 3.87
CA VAL A 466 24.56 19.15 4.65
C VAL A 466 26.00 19.41 4.21
N PRO A 467 26.33 20.63 3.72
CA PRO A 467 27.69 20.97 3.37
C PRO A 467 28.54 21.19 4.63
N ALA A 468 29.81 20.86 4.58
CA ALA A 468 30.75 21.18 5.65
C ALA A 468 30.89 22.69 5.82
N THR A 469 30.65 23.16 7.04
CA THR A 469 30.91 24.53 7.53
C THR A 469 31.52 24.42 8.92
N VAL A 470 32.11 25.49 9.43
CA VAL A 470 32.64 25.51 10.80
C VAL A 470 31.56 25.13 11.81
N GLN A 471 30.35 25.70 11.66
CA GLN A 471 29.23 25.42 12.54
C GLN A 471 28.78 23.94 12.48
N VAL A 472 28.71 23.34 11.28
CA VAL A 472 28.35 21.95 11.11
C VAL A 472 29.39 21.02 11.72
N LEU A 473 30.68 21.25 11.48
CA LEU A 473 31.73 20.40 12.04
C LEU A 473 31.77 20.54 13.57
N SER A 474 31.62 21.77 14.12
CA SER A 474 31.50 21.99 15.56
C SER A 474 30.29 21.28 16.17
N LEU A 475 29.13 21.25 15.46
CA LEU A 475 27.94 20.48 15.89
C LEU A 475 28.26 18.98 16.00
N LEU A 476 28.96 18.42 15.00
CA LEU A 476 29.38 17.01 15.05
C LEU A 476 30.31 16.71 16.22
N ASP A 477 31.24 17.62 16.51
CA ASP A 477 32.15 17.48 17.68
C ASP A 477 31.39 17.56 19.01
N VAL A 478 30.38 18.42 19.13
CA VAL A 478 29.49 18.47 20.29
C VAL A 478 28.77 17.16 20.50
N VAL A 479 28.17 16.56 19.44
CA VAL A 479 27.48 15.28 19.54
C VAL A 479 28.44 14.16 19.92
N ARG A 480 29.65 14.16 19.39
CA ARG A 480 30.68 13.13 19.66
C ARG A 480 31.26 13.20 21.07
N SER A 481 31.25 14.39 21.69
CA SER A 481 31.72 14.59 23.08
C SER A 481 30.73 14.12 24.12
N ARG A 482 29.50 13.72 23.71
CA ARG A 482 28.49 13.19 24.63
C ARG A 482 28.92 11.81 25.16
N PRO A 483 28.61 11.50 26.46
CA PRO A 483 28.89 10.17 27.03
C PRO A 483 28.05 9.07 26.39
N GLU A 484 26.86 9.39 25.87
CA GLU A 484 26.00 8.43 25.17
C GLU A 484 26.47 8.16 23.74
N ALA A 485 26.30 6.93 23.28
CA ALA A 485 26.62 6.53 21.91
C ALA A 485 25.55 7.08 20.91
N VAL A 486 25.64 8.37 20.59
CA VAL A 486 24.74 8.99 19.62
C VAL A 486 25.31 8.90 18.21
N PRO A 487 24.67 8.18 17.27
CA PRO A 487 25.16 8.03 15.91
C PRO A 487 24.94 9.29 15.08
N LEU A 488 25.92 9.57 14.22
CA LEU A 488 25.91 10.60 13.20
C LEU A 488 25.77 9.93 11.84
N LEU A 489 24.63 10.14 11.16
CA LEU A 489 24.34 9.54 9.87
C LEU A 489 24.38 10.61 8.77
N PHE A 490 25.01 10.30 7.64
CA PHE A 490 24.94 11.14 6.45
C PHE A 490 24.00 10.54 5.43
N ASP A 491 23.04 11.32 4.95
CA ASP A 491 22.03 10.87 3.99
C ASP A 491 22.10 11.71 2.71
N VAL A 492 22.12 11.05 1.57
CA VAL A 492 21.98 11.68 0.25
C VAL A 492 21.35 10.73 -0.75
N ASP A 493 20.43 11.23 -1.57
CA ASP A 493 19.58 10.49 -2.50
C ASP A 493 20.01 10.57 -3.97
N ASP A 494 21.07 11.33 -4.25
CA ASP A 494 21.72 11.46 -5.57
C ASP A 494 23.24 11.27 -5.46
N LEU A 495 23.90 10.95 -6.58
CA LEU A 495 25.34 10.80 -6.65
C LEU A 495 26.04 12.17 -6.75
N VAL A 496 25.91 13.00 -5.67
CA VAL A 496 26.43 14.37 -5.58
C VAL A 496 27.45 14.55 -4.45
N PHE A 497 28.12 13.47 -4.05
CA PHE A 497 29.15 13.49 -2.99
C PHE A 497 30.54 13.03 -3.51
N ASP A 498 30.65 12.70 -4.79
CA ASP A 498 31.94 12.36 -5.43
C ASP A 498 32.22 13.28 -6.61
N PRO A 499 33.24 14.16 -6.51
CA PRO A 499 33.61 15.06 -7.61
C PRO A 499 34.01 14.33 -8.91
N ALA A 500 34.51 13.10 -8.82
CA ALA A 500 34.92 12.30 -9.99
C ALA A 500 33.72 11.93 -10.90
N VAL A 501 32.48 11.96 -10.39
CA VAL A 501 31.27 11.68 -11.17
C VAL A 501 30.84 12.86 -12.04
N ALA A 502 31.41 14.04 -11.85
CA ALA A 502 31.04 15.27 -12.58
C ALA A 502 31.08 15.09 -14.09
N GLU A 503 32.06 14.33 -14.62
CA GLU A 503 32.20 14.07 -16.05
C GLU A 503 31.05 13.21 -16.62
N GLU A 504 30.37 12.45 -15.78
CA GLU A 504 29.23 11.59 -16.16
C GLU A 504 27.90 12.38 -16.17
N ILE A 505 27.88 13.62 -15.63
CA ILE A 505 26.68 14.44 -15.55
C ILE A 505 26.66 15.44 -16.72
N PRO A 506 25.89 15.15 -17.80
CA PRO A 506 25.93 15.98 -19.01
C PRO A 506 25.52 17.43 -18.78
N ALA A 507 24.64 17.69 -17.81
CA ALA A 507 24.18 19.03 -17.48
C ALA A 507 25.32 19.92 -16.96
N LEU A 508 26.35 19.36 -16.31
CA LEU A 508 27.50 20.12 -15.81
C LEU A 508 28.40 20.60 -16.93
N ARG A 509 28.46 19.88 -18.05
CA ARG A 509 29.24 20.28 -19.23
C ARG A 509 28.66 21.51 -19.91
N LEU A 510 27.40 21.86 -19.64
CA LEU A 510 26.70 23.01 -20.19
C LEU A 510 26.80 24.24 -19.28
N LEU A 511 27.33 24.08 -18.07
CA LEU A 511 27.50 25.19 -17.12
C LEU A 511 28.74 26.03 -17.49
N PRO A 512 28.70 27.34 -17.24
CA PRO A 512 29.91 28.17 -17.25
C PRO A 512 30.99 27.58 -16.32
N PRO A 513 32.29 27.71 -16.65
CA PRO A 513 33.37 27.15 -15.85
C PRO A 513 33.33 27.54 -14.36
N GLU A 514 32.93 28.77 -14.07
CA GLU A 514 32.77 29.26 -12.70
C GLU A 514 31.67 28.55 -11.93
N GLU A 515 30.51 28.34 -12.56
CA GLU A 515 29.40 27.62 -11.95
C GLU A 515 29.71 26.14 -11.75
N SER A 516 30.39 25.53 -12.72
CA SER A 516 30.86 24.13 -12.59
C SER A 516 31.85 23.99 -11.43
N ARG A 517 32.79 24.96 -11.26
CA ARG A 517 33.69 24.98 -10.12
C ARG A 517 32.97 25.11 -8.78
N LEU A 518 31.98 26.02 -8.67
CA LEU A 518 31.16 26.16 -7.46
C LEU A 518 30.38 24.90 -7.14
N TRP A 519 29.85 24.22 -8.15
CA TRP A 519 29.18 22.93 -7.97
C TRP A 519 30.11 21.86 -7.41
N LEU A 520 31.31 21.71 -7.96
CA LEU A 520 32.34 20.77 -7.48
C LEU A 520 32.78 21.07 -6.05
N GLN A 521 32.90 22.35 -5.69
CA GLN A 521 33.15 22.75 -4.30
C GLN A 521 32.01 22.31 -3.37
N GLY A 522 30.78 22.46 -3.80
CA GLY A 522 29.60 21.98 -3.05
C GLY A 522 29.63 20.48 -2.80
N VAL A 523 29.95 19.70 -3.84
CA VAL A 523 30.10 18.23 -3.75
C VAL A 523 31.24 17.83 -2.80
N ALA A 524 32.38 18.51 -2.86
CA ALA A 524 33.50 18.26 -1.94
C ALA A 524 33.12 18.56 -0.49
N ARG A 525 32.32 19.58 -0.24
CA ARG A 525 31.79 19.91 1.10
C ARG A 525 30.82 18.85 1.62
N TYR A 526 29.96 18.27 0.77
CA TYR A 526 29.11 17.14 1.17
C TYR A 526 29.96 15.92 1.55
N ARG A 527 31.00 15.61 0.76
CA ARG A 527 31.92 14.51 1.06
C ARG A 527 32.64 14.73 2.40
N THR A 528 33.05 15.95 2.69
CA THR A 528 33.68 16.30 3.97
C THR A 528 32.74 16.02 5.16
N THR A 529 31.48 16.44 5.10
CA THR A 529 30.48 16.14 6.13
C THR A 529 30.24 14.64 6.24
N MET A 530 30.10 13.96 5.11
CA MET A 530 29.90 12.51 5.03
C MET A 530 31.00 11.74 5.74
N GLN A 531 32.27 12.04 5.45
CA GLN A 531 33.44 11.43 6.09
C GLN A 531 33.56 11.77 7.58
N ALA A 532 32.94 12.86 8.02
CA ALA A 532 32.83 13.20 9.43
C ALA A 532 31.70 12.48 10.17
N CYS A 533 30.83 11.73 9.51
CA CYS A 533 29.76 10.94 10.09
C CYS A 533 30.21 9.49 10.40
N ASP A 534 29.36 8.73 11.07
CA ASP A 534 29.65 7.35 11.48
C ASP A 534 29.12 6.33 10.46
N LEU A 535 28.07 6.71 9.68
CA LEU A 535 27.38 5.82 8.76
C LEU A 535 26.77 6.63 7.62
N TYR A 536 26.77 6.04 6.40
CA TYR A 536 26.06 6.57 5.24
C TYR A 536 24.73 5.88 5.02
N VAL A 537 23.71 6.68 4.64
CA VAL A 537 22.37 6.18 4.27
C VAL A 537 22.06 6.55 2.83
N GLY A 538 21.91 5.56 1.95
CA GLY A 538 21.57 5.75 0.54
C GLY A 538 20.15 5.29 0.21
N SER A 539 19.53 5.89 -0.83
CA SER A 539 18.21 5.47 -1.31
C SER A 539 18.24 4.23 -2.20
N THR A 540 19.38 3.93 -2.82
CA THR A 540 19.55 2.81 -3.75
C THR A 540 20.81 2.01 -3.41
N ARG A 541 20.91 0.78 -3.93
CA ARG A 541 22.09 -0.06 -3.76
C ARG A 541 23.31 0.58 -4.41
N ALA A 542 23.16 1.08 -5.64
CA ALA A 542 24.24 1.73 -6.36
C ALA A 542 24.85 2.92 -5.60
N LEU A 543 24.01 3.73 -4.91
CA LEU A 543 24.51 4.80 -4.04
C LEU A 543 25.31 4.26 -2.85
N CYS A 544 24.84 3.20 -2.21
CA CYS A 544 25.51 2.59 -1.07
C CYS A 544 26.86 1.98 -1.46
N GLU A 545 26.91 1.21 -2.52
CA GLU A 545 28.14 0.60 -3.06
C GLU A 545 29.18 1.66 -3.46
N HIS A 546 28.74 2.72 -4.14
CA HIS A 546 29.64 3.82 -4.50
C HIS A 546 30.14 4.58 -3.27
N ALA A 547 29.26 4.85 -2.30
CA ALA A 547 29.65 5.53 -1.06
C ALA A 547 30.67 4.74 -0.26
N GLU A 548 30.47 3.44 -0.11
CA GLU A 548 31.41 2.53 0.54
C GLU A 548 32.77 2.51 -0.17
N ALA A 549 32.77 2.40 -1.50
CA ALA A 549 33.98 2.36 -2.31
C ALA A 549 34.82 3.65 -2.21
N VAL A 550 34.17 4.84 -2.13
CA VAL A 550 34.90 6.12 -2.11
C VAL A 550 35.21 6.65 -0.71
N THR A 551 34.57 6.12 0.34
CA THR A 551 34.74 6.65 1.70
C THR A 551 35.16 5.59 2.72
N GLY A 552 34.94 4.30 2.47
CA GLY A 552 35.15 3.23 3.44
C GLY A 552 34.18 3.27 4.63
N LEU A 553 33.15 4.11 4.60
CA LEU A 553 32.15 4.19 5.69
C LEU A 553 31.23 2.98 5.65
N PRO A 554 30.73 2.52 6.81
CA PRO A 554 29.59 1.62 6.85
C PRO A 554 28.41 2.23 6.13
N VAL A 555 27.69 1.44 5.32
CA VAL A 555 26.56 1.89 4.53
C VAL A 555 25.29 1.18 4.92
N ARG A 556 24.15 1.86 4.87
CA ARG A 556 22.82 1.27 4.99
C ARG A 556 21.90 1.82 3.92
N ARG A 557 21.07 0.95 3.39
CA ARG A 557 20.07 1.35 2.41
C ARG A 557 18.74 1.67 3.08
N PHE A 558 18.19 2.83 2.78
CA PHE A 558 16.81 3.19 3.10
C PHE A 558 16.13 3.75 1.86
N ALA A 559 15.34 2.92 1.19
CA ALA A 559 14.62 3.29 -0.04
C ALA A 559 13.56 4.37 0.25
N ASN A 560 13.32 5.24 -0.74
CA ASN A 560 12.26 6.23 -0.66
C ASN A 560 10.89 5.53 -0.50
N GLY A 561 10.04 6.06 0.35
CA GLY A 561 8.78 5.43 0.74
C GLY A 561 7.57 6.36 0.70
N VAL A 562 6.49 5.90 1.30
CA VAL A 562 5.21 6.60 1.35
C VAL A 562 5.00 7.18 2.76
N GLY A 563 4.70 8.48 2.85
CA GLY A 563 4.27 9.13 4.10
C GLY A 563 2.75 9.09 4.25
N THR A 564 2.27 9.33 5.47
CA THR A 564 0.83 9.32 5.81
C THR A 564 0.03 10.35 5.02
N VAL A 565 0.59 11.54 4.81
CA VAL A 565 -0.06 12.62 4.05
C VAL A 565 -0.22 12.24 2.59
N LEU A 566 0.82 11.66 1.96
CA LEU A 566 0.78 11.24 0.57
C LEU A 566 -0.17 10.04 0.38
N ALA A 567 -0.14 9.06 1.28
CA ALA A 567 -1.03 7.91 1.25
C ALA A 567 -2.51 8.33 1.30
N ARG A 568 -2.85 9.25 2.22
CA ARG A 568 -4.21 9.79 2.35
C ARG A 568 -4.65 10.56 1.10
N ALA A 569 -3.81 11.43 0.56
CA ALA A 569 -4.10 12.19 -0.65
C ALA A 569 -4.32 11.27 -1.86
N SER A 570 -3.50 10.23 -2.00
CA SER A 570 -3.62 9.23 -3.07
C SER A 570 -4.90 8.40 -2.93
N ASP A 571 -5.28 8.02 -1.71
CA ASP A 571 -6.51 7.29 -1.45
C ASP A 571 -7.76 8.14 -1.79
N ALA A 572 -7.75 9.43 -1.45
CA ALA A 572 -8.80 10.37 -1.87
C ALA A 572 -8.87 10.53 -3.40
N ALA A 573 -7.73 10.62 -4.08
CA ALA A 573 -7.66 10.74 -5.53
C ALA A 573 -8.21 9.51 -6.25
N VAL A 574 -7.90 8.30 -5.76
CA VAL A 574 -8.39 7.03 -6.36
C VAL A 574 -9.91 6.92 -6.29
N ARG A 575 -10.55 7.45 -5.25
CA ARG A 575 -12.02 7.44 -5.08
C ARG A 575 -12.74 8.46 -5.93
N ARG A 576 -12.02 9.46 -6.41
CA ARG A 576 -12.62 10.47 -7.28
C ARG A 576 -13.03 9.85 -8.62
N THR A 577 -14.28 10.01 -9.01
CA THR A 577 -14.74 9.63 -10.34
C THR A 577 -14.01 10.48 -11.37
N ARG A 578 -13.33 9.81 -12.31
CA ARG A 578 -12.65 10.48 -13.41
C ARG A 578 -13.65 10.93 -14.46
N ALA A 579 -13.52 12.18 -14.92
CA ALA A 579 -14.36 12.67 -16.03
C ALA A 579 -14.01 11.92 -17.33
N PRO A 580 -15.01 11.53 -18.13
CA PRO A 580 -14.79 10.96 -19.46
C PRO A 580 -13.94 11.91 -20.32
N GLY A 581 -13.13 11.36 -21.21
CA GLY A 581 -12.26 12.14 -22.07
C GLY A 581 -11.24 11.27 -22.81
N PRO A 582 -10.34 11.90 -23.57
CA PRO A 582 -9.28 11.21 -24.26
C PRO A 582 -8.37 10.47 -23.29
N LEU A 583 -7.69 9.42 -23.76
CA LEU A 583 -6.63 8.75 -23.02
C LEU A 583 -5.45 9.71 -22.82
N ARG A 584 -4.77 9.62 -21.67
CA ARG A 584 -3.73 10.57 -21.26
C ARG A 584 -2.44 9.86 -20.91
N VAL A 585 -1.41 10.15 -21.68
CA VAL A 585 -0.02 9.72 -21.39
C VAL A 585 0.67 10.88 -20.71
N GLY A 586 1.31 10.63 -19.55
CA GLY A 586 1.95 11.68 -18.77
C GLY A 586 3.44 11.46 -18.56
N TYR A 587 4.21 12.54 -18.64
CA TYR A 587 5.59 12.61 -18.18
C TYR A 587 5.76 13.77 -17.21
N LEU A 588 6.28 13.47 -16.01
CA LEU A 588 6.47 14.44 -14.94
C LEU A 588 7.97 14.68 -14.71
N SER A 589 8.40 15.94 -14.80
CA SER A 589 9.77 16.35 -14.54
C SER A 589 9.85 17.37 -13.40
N GLY A 590 10.80 17.19 -12.48
CA GLY A 590 11.07 18.16 -11.41
C GLY A 590 12.06 19.26 -11.83
N THR A 591 12.92 18.98 -12.84
CA THR A 591 13.97 19.86 -13.31
C THR A 591 14.29 19.63 -14.78
N THR A 592 14.91 20.58 -15.45
CA THR A 592 15.38 20.43 -16.86
C THR A 592 16.52 19.44 -17.04
N THR A 593 17.11 18.91 -15.97
CA THR A 593 18.13 17.84 -16.06
C THR A 593 17.59 16.54 -16.63
N HIS A 594 16.27 16.41 -16.74
CA HIS A 594 15.56 15.26 -17.31
C HIS A 594 15.20 15.39 -18.80
N ASP A 595 15.69 16.41 -19.49
CA ASP A 595 15.42 16.60 -20.93
C ASP A 595 15.92 15.41 -21.77
N ARG A 596 17.06 14.81 -21.44
CA ARG A 596 17.60 13.63 -22.13
C ARG A 596 16.77 12.38 -21.86
N ASP A 597 16.28 12.22 -20.62
CA ASP A 597 15.39 11.11 -20.28
C ASP A 597 14.10 11.17 -21.12
N TRP A 598 13.58 12.39 -21.35
CA TRP A 598 12.43 12.59 -22.23
C TRP A 598 12.75 12.27 -23.69
N GLN A 599 13.90 12.77 -24.22
CA GLN A 599 14.34 12.55 -25.59
C GLN A 599 14.46 11.05 -25.96
N LEU A 600 14.74 10.18 -24.99
CA LEU A 600 14.78 8.74 -25.17
C LEU A 600 13.42 8.17 -25.61
N VAL A 601 12.32 8.67 -25.05
CA VAL A 601 10.98 8.13 -25.28
C VAL A 601 10.15 8.95 -26.26
N GLU A 602 10.52 10.21 -26.51
CA GLU A 602 9.79 11.13 -27.39
C GLU A 602 9.50 10.55 -28.79
N PRO A 603 10.44 9.89 -29.49
CA PRO A 603 10.16 9.28 -30.80
C PRO A 603 9.07 8.21 -30.74
N ALA A 604 9.07 7.35 -29.72
CA ALA A 604 8.04 6.32 -29.55
C ALA A 604 6.67 6.91 -29.22
N VAL A 605 6.63 7.95 -28.40
CA VAL A 605 5.40 8.70 -28.09
C VAL A 605 4.84 9.34 -29.35
N LEU A 606 5.67 10.00 -30.17
CA LEU A 606 5.26 10.60 -31.44
C LEU A 606 4.70 9.57 -32.40
N GLU A 607 5.37 8.42 -32.57
CA GLU A 607 4.90 7.34 -33.43
C GLU A 607 3.52 6.82 -33.03
N VAL A 608 3.31 6.55 -31.73
CA VAL A 608 2.02 6.04 -31.22
C VAL A 608 0.93 7.12 -31.36
N LEU A 609 1.21 8.36 -30.97
CA LEU A 609 0.23 9.45 -31.02
C LEU A 609 -0.08 9.90 -32.45
N ALA A 610 0.78 9.65 -33.42
CA ALA A 610 0.47 9.86 -34.84
C ALA A 610 -0.66 8.92 -35.30
N ARG A 611 -0.69 7.68 -34.80
CA ARG A 611 -1.71 6.66 -35.14
C ARG A 611 -2.97 6.81 -34.28
N ARG A 612 -2.87 7.35 -33.06
CA ARG A 612 -3.93 7.43 -32.05
C ARG A 612 -4.38 8.87 -31.83
N GLN A 613 -5.49 9.26 -32.46
CA GLN A 613 -6.04 10.61 -32.31
C GLN A 613 -6.83 10.83 -31.00
N ASP A 614 -7.20 9.76 -30.32
CA ASP A 614 -7.91 9.72 -29.05
C ASP A 614 -7.00 9.88 -27.82
N VAL A 615 -5.70 10.16 -28.00
CA VAL A 615 -4.70 10.26 -26.93
C VAL A 615 -4.16 11.69 -26.80
N GLN A 616 -4.04 12.17 -25.56
CA GLN A 616 -3.36 13.42 -25.19
C GLN A 616 -2.03 13.12 -24.48
N LEU A 617 -1.04 13.97 -24.70
CA LEU A 617 0.23 13.99 -23.98
C LEU A 617 0.23 15.10 -22.93
N TRP A 618 0.50 14.76 -21.68
CA TRP A 618 0.66 15.72 -20.59
C TRP A 618 2.13 15.80 -20.15
N LEU A 619 2.74 16.98 -20.32
CA LEU A 619 4.09 17.28 -19.89
C LEU A 619 4.01 18.21 -18.68
N VAL A 620 4.48 17.76 -17.52
CA VAL A 620 4.34 18.46 -16.24
C VAL A 620 5.70 18.86 -15.69
N GLY A 621 5.83 20.14 -15.36
CA GLY A 621 7.07 20.72 -14.83
C GLY A 621 8.02 21.26 -15.91
N PRO A 622 9.23 21.66 -15.51
CA PRO A 622 10.22 22.21 -16.43
C PRO A 622 10.77 21.10 -17.35
N LEU A 623 10.58 21.27 -18.66
CA LEU A 623 11.04 20.36 -19.68
C LEU A 623 11.18 21.13 -21.01
N ASN A 624 12.25 20.87 -21.76
CA ASN A 624 12.51 21.39 -23.09
C ASN A 624 12.40 20.27 -24.14
N PRO A 625 11.15 19.91 -24.56
CA PRO A 625 10.95 18.89 -25.59
C PRO A 625 11.42 19.40 -26.95
N THR A 626 11.61 18.48 -27.89
CA THR A 626 11.98 18.86 -29.26
C THR A 626 10.82 19.55 -29.99
N PRO A 627 11.07 20.33 -31.05
CA PRO A 627 10.03 20.92 -31.89
C PRO A 627 9.14 19.88 -32.58
N ALA A 628 9.57 18.60 -32.64
CA ALA A 628 8.78 17.51 -33.23
C ALA A 628 7.41 17.33 -32.57
N LEU A 629 7.25 17.71 -31.29
CA LEU A 629 5.94 17.69 -30.61
C LEU A 629 4.93 18.71 -31.14
N GLU A 630 5.33 19.71 -31.89
CA GLU A 630 4.42 20.71 -32.47
C GLU A 630 3.41 20.08 -33.44
N VAL A 631 3.77 18.95 -34.07
CA VAL A 631 2.87 18.16 -34.93
C VAL A 631 1.61 17.70 -34.20
N LEU A 632 1.69 17.48 -32.91
CA LEU A 632 0.55 17.04 -32.09
C LEU A 632 -0.43 18.18 -31.73
N GLY A 633 -0.02 19.44 -31.91
CA GLY A 633 -0.84 20.64 -31.68
C GLY A 633 -1.51 20.64 -30.31
N GLY A 634 -2.84 20.87 -30.30
CA GLY A 634 -3.64 20.96 -29.07
C GLY A 634 -3.72 19.65 -28.24
N ARG A 635 -3.19 18.55 -28.72
CA ARG A 635 -3.11 17.29 -27.97
C ARG A 635 -1.97 17.26 -26.96
N VAL A 636 -1.03 18.20 -27.03
CA VAL A 636 0.02 18.36 -26.00
C VAL A 636 -0.43 19.38 -24.97
N ARG A 637 -0.56 18.94 -23.71
CA ARG A 637 -0.88 19.81 -22.58
C ARG A 637 0.36 20.04 -21.73
N ARG A 638 0.82 21.28 -21.64
CA ARG A 638 1.92 21.67 -20.76
C ARG A 638 1.38 22.22 -19.44
N LEU A 639 1.80 21.64 -18.34
CA LEU A 639 1.44 22.03 -16.98
C LEU A 639 2.70 22.51 -16.22
N PRO A 640 2.60 23.57 -15.41
CA PRO A 640 3.71 23.98 -14.57
C PRO A 640 4.02 22.91 -13.52
N LEU A 641 5.20 23.02 -12.86
CA LEU A 641 5.51 22.20 -11.70
C LEU A 641 4.40 22.32 -10.66
N GLN A 642 3.90 21.18 -10.21
CA GLN A 642 2.80 21.10 -9.25
C GLN A 642 3.33 20.96 -7.81
N ASP A 643 2.52 21.41 -6.84
CA ASP A 643 2.75 21.03 -5.45
C ASP A 643 2.59 19.51 -5.33
N TRP A 644 3.47 18.87 -4.57
CA TRP A 644 3.46 17.41 -4.41
C TRP A 644 2.15 16.86 -3.83
N ARG A 645 1.40 17.69 -3.08
CA ARG A 645 0.09 17.31 -2.53
C ARG A 645 -0.99 17.20 -3.62
N ALA A 646 -0.80 17.90 -4.74
CA ALA A 646 -1.68 17.83 -5.91
C ALA A 646 -1.29 16.72 -6.89
N LEU A 647 -0.09 16.15 -6.77
CA LEU A 647 0.38 15.08 -7.66
C LEU A 647 -0.55 13.87 -7.70
N PRO A 648 -1.13 13.38 -6.58
CA PRO A 648 -2.05 12.24 -6.64
C PRO A 648 -3.26 12.47 -7.53
N GLU A 649 -3.86 13.67 -7.49
CA GLU A 649 -5.00 13.99 -8.36
C GLU A 649 -4.59 14.02 -9.84
N LEU A 650 -3.43 14.59 -10.13
CA LEU A 650 -2.89 14.67 -11.48
C LEU A 650 -2.53 13.28 -12.03
N LEU A 651 -1.83 12.46 -11.25
CA LEU A 651 -1.46 11.11 -11.63
C LEU A 651 -2.68 10.22 -11.84
N ARG A 652 -3.72 10.36 -11.00
CA ARG A 652 -5.00 9.65 -11.18
C ARG A 652 -5.69 9.98 -12.50
N ASP A 653 -5.46 11.17 -13.03
CA ASP A 653 -6.03 11.60 -14.32
C ASP A 653 -5.29 11.02 -15.53
N LEU A 654 -4.11 10.41 -15.35
CA LEU A 654 -3.36 9.74 -16.41
C LEU A 654 -3.83 8.30 -16.62
N ASP A 655 -3.73 7.82 -17.87
CA ASP A 655 -3.90 6.42 -18.24
C ASP A 655 -2.57 5.67 -18.26
N VAL A 656 -1.47 6.38 -18.55
CA VAL A 656 -0.11 5.85 -18.59
C VAL A 656 0.84 6.90 -18.03
N ASN A 657 1.67 6.50 -17.08
CA ASN A 657 2.80 7.29 -16.59
C ASN A 657 4.09 6.81 -17.25
N LEU A 658 4.94 7.74 -17.70
CA LEU A 658 6.23 7.45 -18.29
C LEU A 658 7.35 7.76 -17.29
N ALA A 659 8.27 6.82 -17.12
CA ALA A 659 9.44 6.96 -16.26
C ALA A 659 10.74 6.55 -17.01
N PRO A 660 11.05 7.19 -18.15
CA PRO A 660 12.29 6.93 -18.84
C PRO A 660 13.48 7.43 -18.02
N LEU A 661 14.58 6.71 -18.07
CA LEU A 661 15.89 7.12 -17.63
C LEU A 661 16.91 6.70 -18.70
N GLU A 662 17.79 7.61 -19.11
CA GLU A 662 18.86 7.29 -20.03
C GLU A 662 19.78 6.22 -19.43
N PRO A 663 20.04 5.07 -20.09
CA PRO A 663 20.76 3.94 -19.50
C PRO A 663 22.28 4.15 -19.44
N LEU A 664 22.72 5.39 -19.39
CA LEU A 664 24.15 5.75 -19.43
C LEU A 664 24.62 6.33 -18.10
N GLY A 665 25.62 5.66 -17.51
CA GLY A 665 26.37 6.14 -16.36
C GLY A 665 25.79 5.81 -14.98
N ARG A 666 26.69 5.77 -14.00
CA ARG A 666 26.38 5.48 -12.58
C ARG A 666 25.35 6.45 -11.99
N PHE A 667 25.31 7.69 -12.50
CA PHE A 667 24.41 8.73 -11.99
C PHE A 667 22.93 8.35 -12.16
N ASN A 668 22.53 7.80 -13.31
CA ASN A 668 21.14 7.40 -13.56
C ASN A 668 20.79 6.05 -12.91
N GLU A 669 21.73 5.11 -12.80
CA GLU A 669 21.54 3.87 -12.04
C GLU A 669 21.34 4.14 -10.52
N ALA A 670 21.86 5.26 -10.03
CA ALA A 670 21.71 5.68 -8.65
C ALA A 670 20.33 6.30 -8.31
N LYS A 671 19.51 6.66 -9.33
CA LYS A 671 18.20 7.33 -9.11
C LYS A 671 17.13 6.35 -8.68
N SER A 672 16.34 6.72 -7.66
CA SER A 672 15.27 5.87 -7.12
C SER A 672 14.04 5.76 -8.04
N ALA A 673 13.25 4.69 -7.87
CA ALA A 673 12.01 4.43 -8.62
C ALA A 673 10.80 5.28 -8.16
N ILE A 674 11.03 6.53 -7.77
CA ILE A 674 10.02 7.39 -7.15
C ILE A 674 8.86 7.72 -8.10
N LYS A 675 9.14 7.85 -9.42
CA LYS A 675 8.11 8.11 -10.42
C LYS A 675 7.10 6.95 -10.53
N TRP A 676 7.59 5.71 -10.38
CA TRP A 676 6.72 4.54 -10.29
C TRP A 676 5.95 4.54 -8.97
N LEU A 677 6.60 4.78 -7.84
CA LEU A 677 5.97 4.75 -6.52
C LEU A 677 4.80 5.75 -6.41
N GLU A 678 5.00 6.99 -6.87
CA GLU A 678 3.95 8.02 -6.84
C GLU A 678 2.77 7.67 -7.76
N ALA A 679 3.02 7.17 -8.98
CA ALA A 679 1.99 6.72 -9.90
C ALA A 679 1.25 5.46 -9.41
N ALA A 680 1.98 4.52 -8.85
CA ALA A 680 1.44 3.29 -8.27
C ALA A 680 0.41 3.59 -7.17
N LEU A 681 0.66 4.56 -6.29
CA LEU A 681 -0.29 4.96 -5.24
C LEU A 681 -1.66 5.39 -5.77
N THR A 682 -1.74 5.86 -7.01
CA THR A 682 -2.99 6.27 -7.68
C THR A 682 -3.55 5.23 -8.64
N ALA A 683 -3.00 4.02 -8.62
CA ALA A 683 -3.33 2.94 -9.56
C ALA A 683 -3.11 3.33 -11.03
N THR A 684 -2.08 4.15 -11.31
CA THR A 684 -1.71 4.56 -12.66
C THR A 684 -0.54 3.68 -13.13
N PRO A 685 -0.71 2.88 -14.20
CA PRO A 685 0.36 2.01 -14.69
C PRO A 685 1.53 2.83 -15.24
N THR A 686 2.75 2.34 -15.01
CA THR A 686 3.99 3.00 -15.42
C THR A 686 4.73 2.15 -16.43
N ILE A 687 5.28 2.79 -17.47
CA ILE A 687 6.33 2.24 -18.33
C ILE A 687 7.64 2.89 -17.90
N ALA A 688 8.67 2.11 -17.55
CA ALA A 688 9.93 2.60 -17.03
C ALA A 688 11.15 2.01 -17.77
N SER A 689 12.29 2.73 -17.74
CA SER A 689 13.58 2.16 -18.12
C SER A 689 14.05 1.16 -17.07
N PRO A 690 14.66 0.03 -17.44
CA PRO A 690 15.05 -1.04 -16.50
C PRO A 690 16.35 -0.74 -15.75
N THR A 691 16.45 0.39 -15.04
CA THR A 691 17.51 0.62 -14.07
C THR A 691 17.35 -0.28 -12.84
N GLU A 692 18.39 -0.46 -12.04
CA GLU A 692 18.33 -1.35 -10.87
C GLU A 692 17.14 -1.06 -9.94
N PRO A 693 16.87 0.19 -9.53
CA PRO A 693 15.72 0.47 -8.67
C PRO A 693 14.35 0.22 -9.31
N PHE A 694 14.25 0.41 -10.65
CA PHE A 694 13.01 0.08 -11.34
C PHE A 694 12.85 -1.43 -11.52
N ARG A 695 13.90 -2.21 -11.79
CA ARG A 695 13.84 -3.69 -11.79
C ARG A 695 13.46 -4.28 -10.43
N GLU A 696 13.82 -3.61 -9.34
CA GLU A 696 13.41 -4.00 -8.00
C GLU A 696 11.93 -3.69 -7.71
N ALA A 697 11.44 -2.53 -8.13
CA ALA A 697 10.08 -2.08 -7.86
C ALA A 697 9.06 -2.64 -8.85
N VAL A 698 9.44 -2.81 -10.12
CA VAL A 698 8.57 -3.20 -11.23
C VAL A 698 8.76 -4.67 -11.57
N GLN A 699 7.71 -5.45 -11.36
CA GLN A 699 7.55 -6.79 -11.92
C GLN A 699 6.92 -6.62 -13.31
N ASP A 700 7.75 -6.79 -14.37
CA ASP A 700 7.33 -6.56 -15.75
C ASP A 700 6.08 -7.39 -16.12
N GLY A 701 5.08 -6.76 -16.72
CA GLY A 701 3.80 -7.36 -17.04
C GLY A 701 2.84 -7.60 -15.86
N ALA A 702 3.26 -7.35 -14.61
CA ALA A 702 2.43 -7.56 -13.41
C ALA A 702 2.02 -6.24 -12.72
N ASN A 703 2.96 -5.36 -12.38
CA ASN A 703 2.69 -4.09 -11.70
C ASN A 703 3.27 -2.87 -12.43
N GLY A 704 3.65 -3.04 -13.68
CA GLY A 704 4.23 -2.04 -14.58
C GLY A 704 4.85 -2.71 -15.77
N LEU A 705 5.44 -1.92 -16.67
CA LEU A 705 6.15 -2.40 -17.84
C LEU A 705 7.55 -1.82 -17.90
N LEU A 706 8.51 -2.63 -18.37
CA LEU A 706 9.89 -2.21 -18.59
C LEU A 706 10.18 -2.13 -20.09
N ALA A 707 10.84 -1.05 -20.51
CA ALA A 707 11.19 -0.84 -21.91
C ALA A 707 12.58 -0.20 -22.04
N THR A 708 13.39 -0.73 -22.97
CA THR A 708 14.74 -0.24 -23.28
C THR A 708 14.80 0.34 -24.70
N THR A 709 14.31 -0.43 -25.67
CA THR A 709 14.38 -0.07 -27.08
C THR A 709 13.15 0.73 -27.52
N HIS A 710 13.29 1.49 -28.60
CA HIS A 710 12.18 2.20 -29.23
C HIS A 710 10.97 1.27 -29.48
N ALA A 711 11.20 0.08 -30.03
CA ALA A 711 10.14 -0.88 -30.31
C ALA A 711 9.44 -1.40 -29.05
N GLU A 712 10.16 -1.52 -27.93
CA GLU A 712 9.57 -1.91 -26.64
C GLU A 712 8.70 -0.80 -26.07
N TRP A 713 9.14 0.45 -26.12
CA TRP A 713 8.33 1.61 -25.73
C TRP A 713 7.04 1.70 -26.53
N VAL A 714 7.11 1.52 -27.85
CA VAL A 714 5.94 1.49 -28.74
C VAL A 714 4.99 0.34 -28.34
N ARG A 715 5.49 -0.90 -28.19
CA ARG A 715 4.65 -2.04 -27.78
C ARG A 715 3.97 -1.82 -26.43
N CYS A 716 4.70 -1.31 -25.43
CA CYS A 716 4.18 -1.04 -24.12
C CYS A 716 3.09 0.04 -24.15
N LEU A 717 3.29 1.10 -24.92
CA LEU A 717 2.28 2.15 -25.13
C LEU A 717 1.05 1.61 -25.84
N ASP A 718 1.20 0.83 -26.92
CA ASP A 718 0.10 0.24 -27.68
C ASP A 718 -0.72 -0.71 -26.78
N LEU A 719 -0.05 -1.54 -25.96
CA LEU A 719 -0.71 -2.44 -25.01
C LEU A 719 -1.56 -1.66 -24.01
N LEU A 720 -0.97 -0.67 -23.33
CA LEU A 720 -1.68 0.09 -22.30
C LEU A 720 -2.77 1.00 -22.89
N LEU A 721 -2.58 1.56 -24.06
CA LEU A 721 -3.59 2.41 -24.70
C LEU A 721 -4.71 1.58 -25.35
N GLY A 722 -4.41 0.35 -25.79
CA GLY A 722 -5.36 -0.53 -26.45
C GLY A 722 -6.31 -1.27 -25.51
N ASP A 723 -5.86 -1.61 -24.30
CA ASP A 723 -6.57 -2.49 -23.37
C ASP A 723 -6.79 -1.84 -21.98
N ALA A 724 -8.05 -1.49 -21.69
CA ALA A 724 -8.42 -0.91 -20.40
C ALA A 724 -8.29 -1.89 -19.23
N ALA A 725 -8.58 -3.18 -19.46
CA ALA A 725 -8.47 -4.21 -18.41
C ALA A 725 -7.00 -4.42 -18.00
N VAL A 726 -6.08 -4.41 -18.97
CA VAL A 726 -4.64 -4.45 -18.70
C VAL A 726 -4.20 -3.23 -17.89
N ARG A 727 -4.65 -2.02 -18.25
CA ARG A 727 -4.35 -0.80 -17.48
C ARG A 727 -4.81 -0.91 -16.03
N HIS A 728 -6.06 -1.31 -15.82
CA HIS A 728 -6.64 -1.45 -14.48
C HIS A 728 -5.90 -2.51 -13.65
N ARG A 729 -5.60 -3.67 -14.24
CA ARG A 729 -4.90 -4.76 -13.57
C ARG A 729 -3.49 -4.36 -13.15
N LEU A 730 -2.70 -3.79 -14.07
CA LEU A 730 -1.33 -3.36 -13.77
C LEU A 730 -1.31 -2.21 -12.74
N GLY A 731 -2.19 -1.22 -12.90
CA GLY A 731 -2.29 -0.09 -11.96
C GLY A 731 -2.76 -0.52 -10.57
N GLY A 732 -3.76 -1.38 -10.49
CA GLY A 732 -4.27 -1.96 -9.24
C GLY A 732 -3.20 -2.77 -8.51
N ARG A 733 -2.47 -3.62 -9.24
CA ARG A 733 -1.35 -4.39 -8.69
C ARG A 733 -0.22 -3.48 -8.22
N ALA A 734 0.16 -2.47 -9.02
CA ALA A 734 1.20 -1.50 -8.63
C ALA A 734 0.83 -0.79 -7.31
N ARG A 735 -0.44 -0.35 -7.17
CA ARG A 735 -0.91 0.29 -5.94
C ARG A 735 -0.83 -0.63 -4.74
N ARG A 736 -1.23 -1.89 -4.89
CA ARG A 736 -1.14 -2.90 -3.84
C ARG A 736 0.32 -3.08 -3.40
N ASP A 737 1.22 -3.30 -4.34
CA ASP A 737 2.63 -3.55 -4.06
C ASP A 737 3.31 -2.33 -3.41
N ALA A 738 3.01 -1.11 -3.88
CA ALA A 738 3.49 0.13 -3.27
C ALA A 738 3.00 0.29 -1.82
N LEU A 739 1.73 0.04 -1.53
CA LEU A 739 1.17 0.14 -0.18
C LEU A 739 1.73 -0.94 0.75
N LEU A 740 1.88 -2.18 0.29
CA LEU A 740 2.39 -3.27 1.12
C LEU A 740 3.91 -3.19 1.35
N GLY A 741 4.67 -2.74 0.35
CA GLY A 741 6.12 -2.68 0.42
C GLY A 741 6.71 -1.41 1.02
N TRP A 742 5.99 -0.28 0.91
CA TRP A 742 6.51 1.06 1.27
C TRP A 742 5.54 1.88 2.13
N SER A 743 4.59 1.26 2.84
CA SER A 743 3.67 1.98 3.74
C SER A 743 4.41 2.76 4.84
N PRO A 744 3.77 3.78 5.43
CA PRO A 744 4.37 4.54 6.53
C PRO A 744 4.84 3.66 7.70
N GLN A 745 4.09 2.60 8.03
CA GLN A 745 4.43 1.66 9.10
C GLN A 745 5.66 0.82 8.76
N VAL A 746 5.72 0.28 7.53
CA VAL A 746 6.89 -0.47 7.04
C VAL A 746 8.14 0.43 7.04
N GLN A 747 7.98 1.68 6.63
CA GLN A 747 9.07 2.65 6.66
C GLN A 747 9.50 2.99 8.10
N ALA A 748 8.55 3.08 9.04
CA ALA A 748 8.84 3.32 10.44
C ALA A 748 9.74 2.23 11.03
N ASP A 749 9.37 0.97 10.84
CA ASP A 749 10.14 -0.17 11.37
C ASP A 749 11.53 -0.27 10.74
N ARG A 750 11.62 -0.07 9.41
CA ARG A 750 12.91 -0.07 8.70
C ARG A 750 13.82 1.05 9.16
N TYR A 751 13.28 2.27 9.33
CA TYR A 751 14.11 3.39 9.75
C TYR A 751 14.52 3.30 11.21
N LEU A 752 13.63 2.85 12.09
CA LEU A 752 13.94 2.62 13.49
C LEU A 752 15.01 1.54 13.65
N GLY A 753 14.87 0.41 12.93
CA GLY A 753 15.88 -0.64 12.91
C GLY A 753 17.26 -0.15 12.43
N LEU A 754 17.28 0.70 11.40
CA LEU A 754 18.51 1.34 10.93
C LEU A 754 19.15 2.23 12.01
N LEU A 755 18.36 2.99 12.76
CA LEU A 755 18.85 3.82 13.85
C LEU A 755 19.39 2.97 15.02
N ASP A 756 18.72 1.87 15.34
CA ASP A 756 19.18 0.93 16.39
C ASP A 756 20.50 0.27 15.98
N GLU A 757 20.65 -0.16 14.72
CA GLU A 757 21.91 -0.68 14.18
C GLU A 757 23.04 0.36 14.22
N ALA A 758 22.72 1.62 13.86
CA ALA A 758 23.70 2.71 13.90
C ALA A 758 24.17 2.99 15.35
N ARG A 759 23.25 2.94 16.34
CA ARG A 759 23.60 3.09 17.76
C ARG A 759 24.47 1.95 18.23
N ALA A 760 24.13 0.71 17.88
CA ALA A 760 24.93 -0.46 18.22
C ALA A 760 26.35 -0.39 17.62
N LEU A 761 26.47 0.06 16.38
CA LEU A 761 27.75 0.27 15.71
C LEU A 761 28.62 1.28 16.48
N VAL A 762 28.07 2.43 16.87
CA VAL A 762 28.80 3.45 17.61
C VAL A 762 29.15 2.99 19.03
N ALA A 763 28.28 2.24 19.69
CA ALA A 763 28.53 1.68 21.02
C ALA A 763 29.65 0.62 21.01
N ALA A 764 29.80 -0.14 19.94
CA ALA A 764 30.90 -1.09 19.75
C ALA A 764 32.24 -0.42 19.42
N GLY A 765 32.22 0.83 19.00
CA GLY A 765 33.39 1.64 18.64
C GLY A 765 33.13 2.43 17.36
N ARG A 766 33.45 3.71 17.37
CA ARG A 766 33.24 4.53 16.19
C ARG A 766 34.14 4.10 15.03
N PRO A 767 33.62 4.08 13.78
CA PRO A 767 34.44 3.77 12.60
C PRO A 767 35.66 4.71 12.51
N VAL A 768 36.80 4.15 12.05
CA VAL A 768 37.99 4.94 11.79
C VAL A 768 37.69 5.91 10.66
N ARG A 769 38.01 7.17 10.87
CA ARG A 769 37.81 8.21 9.85
C ARG A 769 38.91 8.11 8.78
N HIS A 770 38.52 8.04 7.54
CA HIS A 770 39.42 8.29 6.41
C HIS A 770 39.48 9.81 6.17
N THR A 771 40.63 10.41 6.29
CA THR A 771 40.84 11.85 6.17
C THR A 771 41.44 12.24 4.81
N ASP A 772 40.92 11.74 3.72
CA ASP A 772 41.37 12.06 2.36
C ASP A 772 40.86 13.39 1.83
N TRP A 773 40.11 14.13 2.64
CA TRP A 773 39.39 15.29 2.16
C TRP A 773 40.33 16.50 1.95
N GLN A 774 40.17 17.15 0.81
CA GLN A 774 40.79 18.41 0.49
C GLN A 774 40.25 19.52 1.40
N PRO A 775 41.08 20.40 1.93
CA PRO A 775 40.60 21.55 2.70
C PRO A 775 39.70 22.43 1.82
N VAL A 776 38.44 22.54 2.20
CA VAL A 776 37.45 23.39 1.55
C VAL A 776 37.31 24.65 2.37
N ALA A 777 37.26 25.83 1.74
CA ALA A 777 36.99 27.09 2.45
C ALA A 777 35.62 26.96 3.15
N LEU A 778 35.62 27.06 4.49
CA LEU A 778 34.43 26.82 5.32
C LEU A 778 33.74 28.12 5.71
N ASP A 779 34.28 29.26 5.30
CA ASP A 779 33.83 30.61 5.70
C ASP A 779 32.58 31.00 4.90
N GLU A 780 31.44 30.78 5.48
CA GLU A 780 30.20 31.43 5.06
C GLU A 780 29.59 32.17 6.26
N PRO A 781 29.48 33.48 6.24
CA PRO A 781 28.59 34.22 7.12
C PRO A 781 27.16 33.91 6.70
N ALA A 782 26.62 32.80 7.21
CA ALA A 782 25.31 32.35 6.82
C ALA A 782 24.23 32.98 7.71
N LEU A 783 23.27 33.69 7.11
CA LEU A 783 22.10 34.17 7.84
C LEU A 783 21.31 32.96 8.41
N PRO A 784 20.78 33.08 9.65
CA PRO A 784 19.89 32.06 10.23
C PRO A 784 18.73 31.75 9.29
N LEU A 785 18.38 30.44 9.19
CA LEU A 785 17.29 30.00 8.35
C LEU A 785 16.47 28.93 9.07
N ARG A 786 15.16 29.14 9.12
CA ARG A 786 14.20 28.17 9.63
C ARG A 786 13.35 27.60 8.48
N LEU A 787 13.17 26.28 8.47
CA LEU A 787 12.30 25.62 7.52
C LEU A 787 10.83 25.95 7.79
N GLU A 788 10.02 26.02 6.74
CA GLU A 788 8.57 26.15 6.90
C GLU A 788 7.99 24.91 7.62
N PRO A 789 6.97 25.09 8.50
CA PRO A 789 6.32 23.97 9.16
C PRO A 789 5.74 22.99 8.13
N TYR A 790 5.98 21.70 8.36
CA TYR A 790 5.41 20.60 7.61
C TYR A 790 4.33 19.91 8.46
N GLY A 791 3.08 19.96 8.02
CA GLY A 791 1.99 19.33 8.75
C GLY A 791 0.89 18.81 7.83
N PRO A 792 0.09 17.83 8.28
CA PRO A 792 -1.05 17.32 7.52
C PRO A 792 -2.13 18.38 7.27
N THR A 793 -2.19 19.39 8.12
CA THR A 793 -3.08 20.56 8.02
C THR A 793 -2.36 21.79 7.51
N GLY A 794 -1.16 21.63 6.95
CA GLY A 794 -0.48 22.72 6.25
C GLY A 794 -1.38 23.27 5.14
N ARG A 795 -2.47 23.98 5.51
CA ARG A 795 -2.79 25.19 4.77
C ARG A 795 -1.48 25.97 4.83
N THR A 796 -0.56 25.71 3.89
CA THR A 796 0.22 26.81 3.41
C THR A 796 -0.82 27.86 3.15
N ARG A 797 -0.92 28.88 4.00
CA ARG A 797 -1.45 30.15 3.55
C ARG A 797 -0.74 30.33 2.23
N ALA A 798 -1.48 30.11 1.14
CA ALA A 798 -0.98 30.45 -0.19
C ALA A 798 -0.40 31.82 0.04
N PRO A 799 0.91 32.05 -0.14
CA PRO A 799 1.58 33.27 0.29
C PRO A 799 0.68 34.38 -0.15
N GLY A 800 0.17 35.15 0.82
CA GLY A 800 -0.98 36.01 0.57
C GLY A 800 -0.63 36.75 -0.68
N ARG A 801 -1.53 36.99 -1.62
CA ARG A 801 -1.27 37.52 -2.98
C ARG A 801 -0.21 38.62 -3.00
N VAL A 802 0.00 39.28 -1.88
CA VAL A 802 1.05 40.27 -1.61
C VAL A 802 2.43 39.60 -1.47
N GLY A 803 2.58 38.51 -0.74
CA GLY A 803 3.90 37.85 -0.56
C GLY A 803 4.38 37.10 -1.82
N ALA A 804 3.48 36.54 -2.63
CA ALA A 804 3.85 35.96 -3.93
C ALA A 804 4.23 37.06 -4.95
N ARG A 805 3.59 38.22 -4.87
CA ARG A 805 3.91 39.39 -5.70
C ARG A 805 5.24 40.04 -5.28
N ALA A 806 5.52 40.07 -3.98
CA ALA A 806 6.82 40.60 -3.48
C ALA A 806 8.00 39.72 -3.90
N ARG A 807 7.84 38.40 -3.85
CA ARG A 807 8.88 37.45 -4.32
C ARG A 807 9.04 37.48 -5.85
N SER A 808 7.94 37.59 -6.60
CA SER A 808 7.98 37.75 -8.06
C SER A 808 8.62 39.06 -8.47
N ALA A 809 8.32 40.16 -7.77
CA ALA A 809 8.95 41.48 -7.99
C ALA A 809 10.45 41.45 -7.61
N ALA A 810 10.83 40.83 -6.50
CA ALA A 810 12.21 40.66 -6.09
C ALA A 810 13.02 39.79 -7.07
N ARG A 811 12.39 38.77 -7.67
CA ARG A 811 13.00 37.94 -8.73
C ARG A 811 13.21 38.76 -10.01
N ILE A 812 12.17 39.44 -10.48
CA ILE A 812 12.26 40.29 -11.68
C ILE A 812 13.28 41.44 -11.49
N TRP A 813 13.37 41.98 -10.28
CA TRP A 813 14.38 43.02 -9.95
C TRP A 813 15.80 42.46 -9.99
N ARG A 814 16.01 41.23 -9.53
CA ARG A 814 17.34 40.54 -9.61
C ARG A 814 17.70 40.13 -11.04
N GLU A 815 16.73 39.66 -11.84
CA GLU A 815 16.97 39.13 -13.20
C GLU A 815 17.00 40.25 -14.29
N GLN A 816 16.25 41.33 -14.13
CA GLN A 816 16.01 42.33 -15.18
C GLN A 816 16.28 43.78 -14.75
N GLY A 817 16.77 44.00 -13.50
CA GLY A 817 17.06 45.34 -12.98
C GLY A 817 15.81 46.19 -12.71
N ALA A 818 16.06 47.46 -12.33
CA ALA A 818 14.97 48.40 -11.96
C ALA A 818 13.96 48.68 -13.11
N ALA A 819 14.41 48.70 -14.36
CA ALA A 819 13.57 48.99 -15.52
C ALA A 819 12.60 47.83 -15.82
N GLY A 820 13.04 46.57 -15.65
CA GLY A 820 12.21 45.40 -15.80
C GLY A 820 11.13 45.28 -14.72
N ALA A 821 11.48 45.64 -13.47
CA ALA A 821 10.54 45.66 -12.36
C ALA A 821 9.47 46.76 -12.54
N ALA A 822 9.84 47.95 -13.00
CA ALA A 822 8.90 49.04 -13.31
C ALA A 822 7.92 48.67 -14.45
N ALA A 823 8.40 48.00 -15.53
CA ALA A 823 7.58 47.54 -16.63
C ALA A 823 6.60 46.44 -16.22
N ALA A 824 7.03 45.53 -15.32
CA ALA A 824 6.17 44.48 -14.78
C ALA A 824 5.08 45.04 -13.88
N THR A 825 5.39 46.03 -13.05
CA THR A 825 4.44 46.75 -12.18
C THR A 825 3.38 47.51 -13.00
N ALA A 826 3.81 48.20 -14.07
CA ALA A 826 2.92 48.91 -14.96
C ALA A 826 1.96 47.96 -15.75
N ARG A 827 2.46 46.79 -16.16
CA ARG A 827 1.59 45.74 -16.79
C ARG A 827 0.55 45.18 -15.84
N LEU A 828 0.95 45.01 -14.56
CA LEU A 828 0.04 44.53 -13.52
C LEU A 828 -1.05 45.56 -13.18
N GLY A 829 -0.68 46.83 -13.06
CA GLY A 829 -1.62 47.94 -12.85
C GLY A 829 -2.71 48.00 -13.96
N ARG A 830 -2.30 47.89 -15.22
CA ARG A 830 -3.23 47.86 -16.38
C ARG A 830 -4.17 46.64 -16.34
N ARG A 831 -3.69 45.45 -15.92
CA ARG A 831 -4.54 44.23 -15.78
C ARG A 831 -5.53 44.35 -14.63
N LEU A 832 -5.15 44.96 -13.52
CA LEU A 832 -6.04 45.16 -12.37
C LEU A 832 -7.13 46.20 -12.68
N GLY A 833 -6.77 47.28 -13.35
CA GLY A 833 -7.72 48.28 -13.83
C GLY A 833 -8.77 47.73 -14.77
N ARG A 834 -8.39 46.89 -15.76
CA ARG A 834 -9.33 46.19 -16.65
C ARG A 834 -10.27 45.21 -15.89
N ARG A 835 -9.76 44.46 -14.87
CA ARG A 835 -10.62 43.57 -14.06
C ARG A 835 -11.57 44.34 -13.15
N ALA A 836 -11.18 45.50 -12.60
CA ALA A 836 -12.04 46.33 -11.80
C ALA A 836 -13.18 46.95 -12.67
N ALA A 837 -12.86 47.41 -13.87
CA ALA A 837 -13.85 47.91 -14.83
C ALA A 837 -14.84 46.84 -15.28
N LEU A 838 -14.38 45.58 -15.51
CA LEU A 838 -15.26 44.44 -15.83
C LEU A 838 -16.21 44.07 -14.68
N ARG A 839 -15.71 44.10 -13.44
CA ARG A 839 -16.54 43.86 -12.25
C ARG A 839 -17.57 44.97 -12.01
N ALA A 840 -17.18 46.21 -12.20
CA ALA A 840 -18.11 47.32 -12.13
C ALA A 840 -19.24 47.21 -13.19
N ARG A 841 -18.90 46.81 -14.42
CA ARG A 841 -19.89 46.54 -15.48
C ARG A 841 -20.81 45.36 -15.18
N ALA A 842 -20.27 44.28 -14.59
CA ALA A 842 -21.05 43.12 -14.14
C ALA A 842 -22.03 43.48 -13.00
N ALA A 843 -21.54 44.26 -12.00
CA ALA A 843 -22.37 44.74 -10.89
C ALA A 843 -23.48 45.69 -11.37
N ALA A 844 -23.19 46.54 -12.37
CA ALA A 844 -24.21 47.43 -13.00
C ALA A 844 -25.25 46.65 -13.79
N ARG A 845 -24.89 45.48 -14.41
CA ARG A 845 -25.87 44.61 -15.09
C ARG A 845 -26.79 43.87 -14.09
N VAL A 846 -26.31 43.46 -12.95
CA VAL A 846 -27.11 42.80 -11.89
C VAL A 846 -28.10 43.76 -11.26
N ARG A 847 -27.78 45.08 -11.17
CA ARG A 847 -28.70 46.10 -10.64
C ARG A 847 -29.80 46.55 -11.66
N ARG A 848 -29.70 46.17 -12.91
CA ARG A 848 -30.77 46.38 -13.94
C ARG A 848 -31.50 45.03 -14.15
N GLY A 849 -32.28 44.60 -13.17
CA GLY A 849 -33.20 43.49 -13.31
C GLY A 849 -34.24 43.71 -14.38
N PRO A 850 -34.89 42.70 -14.95
CA PRO A 850 -35.85 42.84 -16.06
C PRO A 850 -37.09 43.62 -15.60
N ARG A 851 -37.39 44.71 -16.31
CA ARG A 851 -38.67 45.41 -16.17
C ARG A 851 -39.78 44.45 -16.56
N ARG A 852 -40.67 44.17 -15.62
CA ARG A 852 -41.95 43.50 -15.90
C ARG A 852 -42.74 44.34 -16.91
N ALA A 853 -43.03 43.76 -18.06
CA ALA A 853 -44.05 44.25 -18.97
C ALA A 853 -45.42 44.00 -18.33
N GLY A 854 -46.12 45.09 -17.99
CA GLY A 854 -47.51 45.04 -17.51
C GLY A 854 -48.43 44.68 -18.67
N ARG A 855 -49.43 43.90 -18.34
CA ARG A 855 -50.58 43.60 -19.21
C ARG A 855 -51.45 44.84 -19.33
N SER A 856 -51.95 45.12 -20.52
CA SER A 856 -53.31 45.57 -20.83
C SER A 856 -53.76 44.77 -22.02
#